data_7175f844bd4df3bb106981ebe9103eb1
#
_entry.id   7175f844bd4df3bb106981ebe9103eb1
#
_cell.length_a   1.000
_cell.length_b   1.000
_cell.length_c   1.000
_cell.angle_alpha   90.00
_cell.angle_beta   90.00
_cell.angle_gamma   90.00
#
_symmetry.space_group_name_H-M   'P 1'
#
loop_
_entity.id
_entity.type
_entity.pdbx_description
1 polymer ?
#
loop_
_entity_poly.entity_id
_entity_poly.type
_entity_poly.pdbx_seq_one_letter_code
_entity_poly.pdbx_strand_id
1 'polypeptide(L)'
;MKKNRLLALFLALTLMLSLAACGNSSAPAASNQETGSTAAASGDAGDDTADNPYANPYANPEEGGDNPYANPYANPGEGGDNPYGNPYANPGEGGEAQEAPAVELFGAEKYVPTPGDGAKYTVTETPDGWIEIANEGGETLGLSPISGVKVVEADGFAFKDLNQNGELDPYEDWRLDSAERTKDLIAQMEGVEKATILLHSNNLADAYSTEPVTTQDVTYTVLMGGARGGVTRNGLRGRDHAVWANNAQAVAESAWYGIPVMISIDPSFISGMVESVSLASTMDPELAAEIGKETAREYRSIGVTAFLGPQVDIASPTQDRAGGTYGEDPQLTLDLATAYVNAMQSTYDESGKDLGWGEDSVYCFTKHFAGAGATEGGRNDHSPTGRYAVFPGDNLEAHLITYFDGVFNLPGKTGTSGIMTEYAIDVDGEGVPYGGEWAGAYNPYLNGMLDEFGFDGLKITDWGVFEFAGVWGAEDLPQPERVALGWERGVNLLGGFDDTQVIADAYALLVERNGQEKADEIIDKAASKFIEVMMDLNMFDQPYVDTAETAKLVGSDESAAYGLETQRESVVMIKNDGTISKDGAKADKPKVYVPYVYNTGFSVSWMGGINPGKGSWSPSMDIDALSKYFDVITDTVNDPTGDPDEEGNATYTPDDITRAAKEDIASCDYVLVGMTNPYSVSYDDNYVVAWIYQMSYDNGLFFEDTTWYPASLQYGAYKADTARETSISGMILPDGTRQNRSYKGVTAPEAPNYGDLEALQYATEAAGDVPVIVSMSMERGMVWSEVEPLADVILVNYNNQKPDVVAEIILGKTEPNGLLVFQQPKDMEEVEKQLEDVPRDMECYKDSEGNVYDFAFGLNWSGKINDDRVKTYSKDPIDTVKGFDYKAYEAANK
;
A
#
# COMPACT_ATOMS: atom_id res chain seq x y z
N MET A 1 20.48 -8.97 -30.25
CA MET A 1 20.36 -7.97 -29.19
C MET A 1 19.13 -7.09 -29.32
N LYS A 2 18.91 -6.29 -30.37
CA LYS A 2 17.71 -5.42 -30.47
C LYS A 2 16.33 -6.14 -30.43
N LYS A 3 16.21 -7.34 -30.98
CA LYS A 3 14.93 -8.11 -30.95
C LYS A 3 14.57 -8.63 -29.55
N ASN A 4 15.55 -8.99 -28.76
CA ASN A 4 15.32 -9.51 -27.40
C ASN A 4 14.95 -8.35 -26.43
N ARG A 5 15.48 -7.14 -26.67
CA ARG A 5 15.09 -5.95 -25.86
C ARG A 5 13.63 -5.54 -26.07
N LEU A 6 13.13 -5.65 -27.31
CA LEU A 6 11.72 -5.37 -27.60
C LEU A 6 10.77 -6.40 -26.94
N LEU A 7 11.19 -7.66 -26.89
CA LEU A 7 10.39 -8.74 -26.28
C LEU A 7 10.34 -8.59 -24.74
N ALA A 8 11.45 -8.23 -24.13
CA ALA A 8 11.53 -7.94 -22.70
C ALA A 8 10.68 -6.71 -22.31
N LEU A 9 10.72 -5.67 -23.14
CA LEU A 9 9.87 -4.48 -22.92
C LEU A 9 8.38 -4.82 -23.04
N PHE A 10 8.00 -5.71 -23.94
CA PHE A 10 6.60 -6.13 -24.14
C PHE A 10 6.10 -7.01 -23.00
N LEU A 11 6.94 -7.93 -22.47
CA LEU A 11 6.60 -8.70 -21.27
C LEU A 11 6.48 -7.81 -20.03
N ALA A 12 7.38 -6.84 -19.87
CA ALA A 12 7.30 -5.86 -18.80
C ALA A 12 6.00 -5.04 -18.83
N LEU A 13 5.62 -4.60 -20.02
CA LEU A 13 4.38 -3.82 -20.19
C LEU A 13 3.12 -4.64 -19.89
N THR A 14 3.12 -5.93 -20.22
CA THR A 14 1.98 -6.83 -19.98
C THR A 14 1.87 -7.19 -18.49
N LEU A 15 3.02 -7.40 -17.82
CA LEU A 15 3.06 -7.60 -16.36
C LEU A 15 2.66 -6.33 -15.60
N MET A 16 3.12 -5.15 -16.05
CA MET A 16 2.78 -3.87 -15.42
C MET A 16 1.28 -3.53 -15.47
N LEU A 17 0.58 -3.99 -16.48
CA LEU A 17 -0.88 -3.80 -16.58
C LEU A 17 -1.67 -4.69 -15.62
N SER A 18 -1.09 -5.83 -15.21
CA SER A 18 -1.72 -6.72 -14.21
C SER A 18 -1.39 -6.35 -12.76
N LEU A 19 -0.31 -5.60 -12.52
CA LEU A 19 0.22 -5.30 -11.19
C LEU A 19 0.00 -3.84 -10.74
N ALA A 20 -0.70 -3.01 -11.52
CA ALA A 20 -1.02 -1.62 -11.18
C ALA A 20 -1.96 -1.44 -9.96
N ALA A 21 -2.11 -2.48 -9.14
CA ALA A 21 -3.03 -2.52 -8.00
C ALA A 21 -2.41 -2.13 -6.66
N CYS A 22 -1.09 -1.99 -6.56
CA CYS A 22 -0.45 -1.74 -5.26
C CYS A 22 0.54 -0.58 -5.35
N GLY A 23 0.10 0.64 -5.18
CA GLY A 23 1.01 1.76 -5.06
C GLY A 23 0.29 3.10 -5.09
N ASN A 24 0.36 3.79 -3.99
CA ASN A 24 -0.09 5.16 -3.88
C ASN A 24 0.89 6.07 -4.62
N SER A 25 0.63 6.33 -5.90
CA SER A 25 1.19 7.52 -6.54
C SER A 25 0.05 8.53 -6.69
N SER A 26 0.10 9.58 -5.90
CA SER A 26 -0.81 10.70 -5.99
C SER A 26 -0.61 11.42 -7.33
N ALA A 27 -1.44 11.06 -8.32
CA ALA A 27 -1.63 11.90 -9.49
C ALA A 27 -2.81 12.84 -9.24
N PRO A 28 -2.73 14.11 -9.63
CA PRO A 28 -3.81 15.05 -9.42
C PRO A 28 -5.05 14.66 -10.21
N ALA A 29 -6.19 14.76 -9.55
CA ALA A 29 -7.50 14.46 -10.11
C ALA A 29 -7.81 15.39 -11.30
N ALA A 30 -7.90 14.83 -12.49
CA ALA A 30 -8.45 15.54 -13.62
C ALA A 30 -9.98 15.64 -13.47
N SER A 31 -10.50 16.86 -13.43
CA SER A 31 -11.91 17.16 -13.40
C SER A 31 -12.61 16.70 -14.67
N ASN A 32 -13.58 15.80 -14.54
CA ASN A 32 -14.52 15.45 -15.61
C ASN A 32 -15.48 16.61 -15.86
N GLN A 33 -15.37 17.26 -17.02
CA GLN A 33 -16.46 18.04 -17.58
C GLN A 33 -17.29 17.17 -18.53
N GLU A 34 -18.53 16.94 -18.15
CA GLU A 34 -19.56 16.44 -19.05
C GLU A 34 -19.87 17.46 -20.14
N THR A 35 -19.76 17.05 -21.41
CA THR A 35 -20.51 17.68 -22.47
C THR A 35 -21.27 16.61 -23.26
N GLY A 36 -22.56 16.56 -23.06
CA GLY A 36 -23.46 15.77 -23.85
C GLY A 36 -23.60 16.31 -25.26
N SER A 37 -23.70 15.43 -26.25
CA SER A 37 -24.38 15.70 -27.50
C SER A 37 -24.90 14.42 -28.15
N THR A 38 -26.10 14.51 -28.56
CA THR A 38 -26.99 13.52 -29.11
C THR A 38 -26.77 13.19 -30.57
N ALA A 39 -27.11 11.96 -30.93
CA ALA A 39 -27.92 11.51 -32.09
C ALA A 39 -27.24 11.15 -33.41
N ALA A 40 -27.41 9.91 -33.71
CA ALA A 40 -28.17 9.33 -34.84
C ALA A 40 -27.49 9.05 -36.18
N ALA A 41 -27.45 7.77 -36.44
CA ALA A 41 -28.03 7.04 -37.60
C ALA A 41 -27.22 6.86 -38.89
N SER A 42 -27.00 5.60 -39.18
CA SER A 42 -27.21 4.86 -40.42
C SER A 42 -26.21 5.02 -41.59
N GLY A 43 -25.71 3.85 -42.00
CA GLY A 43 -25.60 3.62 -43.44
C GLY A 43 -24.33 2.90 -43.93
N ASP A 44 -24.52 1.64 -44.06
CA ASP A 44 -24.15 0.77 -45.19
C ASP A 44 -22.68 0.49 -45.60
N ALA A 45 -22.53 -0.75 -45.93
CA ALA A 45 -21.43 -1.60 -46.31
C ALA A 45 -20.39 -1.03 -47.30
N GLY A 46 -19.14 -1.45 -47.05
CA GLY A 46 -18.04 -1.43 -48.00
C GLY A 46 -16.90 -2.27 -47.52
N ASP A 47 -16.78 -3.43 -48.14
CA ASP A 47 -15.69 -4.39 -48.03
C ASP A 47 -14.38 -3.74 -48.50
N ASP A 48 -13.36 -3.68 -47.66
CA ASP A 48 -11.95 -3.60 -48.09
C ASP A 48 -11.03 -4.17 -47.02
N THR A 49 -10.46 -5.31 -47.36
CA THR A 49 -9.36 -5.97 -46.62
C THR A 49 -8.06 -5.21 -46.83
N ALA A 50 -7.59 -4.51 -45.81
CA ALA A 50 -6.22 -4.05 -45.73
C ALA A 50 -5.76 -4.02 -44.27
N ASP A 51 -4.78 -4.85 -44.01
CA ASP A 51 -3.80 -4.91 -42.93
C ASP A 51 -4.17 -4.22 -41.59
N ASN A 52 -4.60 -5.04 -40.63
CA ASN A 52 -4.64 -4.67 -39.24
C ASN A 52 -3.26 -4.99 -38.60
N PRO A 53 -2.45 -3.99 -38.21
CA PRO A 53 -1.14 -4.21 -37.61
C PRO A 53 -1.20 -4.80 -36.18
N TYR A 54 -2.39 -5.00 -35.60
CA TYR A 54 -2.63 -5.59 -34.27
C TYR A 54 -3.17 -7.02 -34.29
N ALA A 55 -3.03 -7.73 -35.42
CA ALA A 55 -3.36 -9.15 -35.47
C ALA A 55 -2.35 -9.91 -34.59
N ASN A 56 -2.88 -10.61 -33.59
CA ASN A 56 -2.12 -11.46 -32.67
C ASN A 56 -1.25 -12.47 -33.47
N PRO A 57 0.11 -12.38 -33.41
CA PRO A 57 0.99 -13.27 -34.18
C PRO A 57 1.01 -14.71 -33.64
N TYR A 58 0.24 -15.05 -32.60
CA TYR A 58 0.16 -16.36 -31.97
C TYR A 58 -1.13 -17.15 -32.26
N ALA A 59 -1.97 -16.66 -33.14
CA ALA A 59 -3.11 -17.42 -33.62
C ALA A 59 -2.63 -18.45 -34.66
N ASN A 60 -2.42 -19.65 -34.19
CA ASN A 60 -2.21 -20.92 -34.95
C ASN A 60 -0.82 -21.12 -35.62
N PRO A 61 0.06 -21.94 -35.07
CA PRO A 61 1.02 -22.68 -35.86
C PRO A 61 0.57 -24.14 -35.98
N GLU A 62 0.14 -24.58 -37.15
CA GLU A 62 0.26 -25.99 -37.51
C GLU A 62 1.77 -26.32 -37.61
N GLU A 63 2.11 -27.49 -37.03
CA GLU A 63 3.33 -28.26 -37.11
C GLU A 63 4.57 -27.87 -36.26
N GLY A 64 4.76 -28.72 -35.24
CA GLY A 64 6.00 -29.39 -34.86
C GLY A 64 7.27 -28.56 -34.69
N GLY A 65 7.55 -28.04 -33.53
CA GLY A 65 8.87 -27.62 -33.12
C GLY A 65 8.88 -27.34 -31.61
N ASP A 66 9.82 -28.03 -30.92
CA ASP A 66 10.00 -27.88 -29.47
C ASP A 66 10.09 -26.40 -29.09
N ASN A 67 9.14 -25.93 -28.29
CA ASN A 67 9.16 -24.62 -27.63
C ASN A 67 9.97 -24.78 -26.33
N PRO A 68 11.17 -24.20 -26.24
CA PRO A 68 12.01 -24.29 -25.04
C PRO A 68 11.44 -23.54 -23.82
N TYR A 69 10.31 -22.85 -23.96
CA TYR A 69 9.61 -22.11 -22.91
C TYR A 69 8.24 -22.73 -22.56
N ALA A 70 7.97 -23.97 -22.98
CA ALA A 70 6.78 -24.68 -22.53
C ALA A 70 6.91 -24.91 -21.02
N ASN A 71 5.94 -24.41 -20.26
CA ASN A 71 5.79 -24.73 -18.84
C ASN A 71 5.85 -26.26 -18.68
N PRO A 72 6.85 -26.83 -17.98
CA PRO A 72 6.98 -28.27 -17.82
C PRO A 72 5.81 -28.92 -17.07
N TYR A 73 4.93 -28.12 -16.49
CA TYR A 73 3.73 -28.53 -15.75
C TYR A 73 2.43 -28.30 -16.54
N ALA A 74 2.50 -27.81 -17.77
CA ALA A 74 1.35 -27.74 -18.65
C ALA A 74 0.99 -29.11 -19.17
N ASN A 75 0.03 -29.75 -18.51
CA ASN A 75 -0.73 -30.92 -18.92
C ASN A 75 0.06 -32.21 -19.19
N PRO A 76 0.11 -33.20 -18.28
CA PRO A 76 0.38 -34.56 -18.65
C PRO A 76 -0.84 -35.12 -19.38
N GLY A 77 -0.64 -35.57 -20.62
CA GLY A 77 -1.67 -36.11 -21.47
C GLY A 77 -2.52 -37.19 -20.82
N GLU A 78 -3.74 -37.27 -21.32
CA GLU A 78 -4.83 -38.21 -21.09
C GLU A 78 -4.49 -39.46 -20.28
N GLY A 79 -5.13 -39.60 -19.11
CA GLY A 79 -5.35 -40.87 -18.46
C GLY A 79 -4.78 -41.06 -17.06
N GLY A 80 -5.21 -40.28 -16.14
CA GLY A 80 -5.07 -40.60 -14.71
C GLY A 80 -6.05 -39.72 -13.92
N ASP A 81 -6.97 -40.35 -13.20
CA ASP A 81 -7.85 -39.67 -12.26
C ASP A 81 -6.97 -38.97 -11.22
N ASN A 82 -6.88 -37.64 -11.30
CA ASN A 82 -6.34 -36.81 -10.24
C ASN A 82 -7.41 -36.69 -9.15
N PRO A 83 -7.27 -37.31 -7.98
CA PRO A 83 -8.28 -37.27 -6.93
C PRO A 83 -8.44 -35.88 -6.30
N TYR A 84 -7.54 -34.94 -6.63
CA TYR A 84 -7.54 -33.54 -6.13
C TYR A 84 -7.80 -32.51 -7.24
N GLY A 85 -8.31 -32.97 -8.39
CA GLY A 85 -8.64 -32.06 -9.49
C GLY A 85 -9.64 -31.01 -9.04
N ASN A 86 -9.28 -29.71 -9.19
CA ASN A 86 -10.21 -28.61 -8.98
C ASN A 86 -11.42 -28.83 -9.90
N PRO A 87 -12.64 -29.07 -9.38
CA PRO A 87 -13.83 -29.31 -10.20
C PRO A 87 -14.20 -28.06 -11.06
N TYR A 88 -13.54 -26.95 -10.87
CA TYR A 88 -13.73 -25.68 -11.58
C TYR A 88 -12.52 -25.25 -12.40
N ALA A 89 -11.51 -26.11 -12.60
CA ALA A 89 -10.38 -25.82 -13.47
C ALA A 89 -10.86 -25.53 -14.90
N ASN A 90 -10.35 -24.47 -15.48
CA ASN A 90 -10.67 -24.03 -16.82
C ASN A 90 -10.57 -25.21 -17.83
N PRO A 91 -11.59 -25.53 -18.61
CA PRO A 91 -11.46 -26.48 -19.68
C PRO A 91 -10.48 -25.96 -20.72
N GLY A 92 -9.48 -26.78 -21.07
CA GLY A 92 -8.42 -26.42 -21.99
C GLY A 92 -8.93 -25.85 -23.32
N GLU A 93 -8.08 -25.02 -23.92
CA GLU A 93 -8.31 -24.30 -25.16
C GLU A 93 -8.94 -25.20 -26.25
N GLY A 94 -10.16 -24.87 -26.68
CA GLY A 94 -10.82 -25.53 -27.81
C GLY A 94 -12.31 -25.80 -27.68
N GLY A 95 -12.95 -25.54 -26.54
CA GLY A 95 -14.40 -25.60 -26.39
C GLY A 95 -15.02 -24.19 -26.50
N GLU A 96 -16.15 -24.07 -27.20
CA GLU A 96 -17.00 -22.87 -27.05
C GLU A 96 -17.15 -22.63 -25.55
N ALA A 97 -16.92 -21.38 -25.10
CA ALA A 97 -17.08 -20.99 -23.72
C ALA A 97 -18.45 -21.47 -23.23
N GLN A 98 -18.47 -22.53 -22.44
CA GLN A 98 -19.68 -22.89 -21.71
C GLN A 98 -19.91 -21.71 -20.76
N GLU A 99 -21.05 -21.04 -20.92
CA GLU A 99 -21.52 -20.11 -19.89
C GLU A 99 -21.36 -20.82 -18.54
N ALA A 100 -20.56 -20.25 -17.67
CA ALA A 100 -20.38 -20.79 -16.33
C ALA A 100 -21.76 -21.02 -15.72
N PRO A 101 -22.00 -22.13 -14.99
CA PRO A 101 -23.30 -22.42 -14.42
C PRO A 101 -23.63 -21.50 -13.24
N ALA A 102 -23.55 -20.20 -13.44
CA ALA A 102 -23.88 -19.18 -12.45
C ALA A 102 -25.25 -19.39 -11.79
N VAL A 103 -26.19 -19.95 -12.54
CA VAL A 103 -27.54 -20.22 -12.06
C VAL A 103 -27.62 -21.41 -11.09
N GLU A 104 -26.74 -22.40 -11.20
CA GLU A 104 -26.71 -23.57 -10.31
C GLU A 104 -26.01 -23.29 -8.98
N LEU A 105 -25.02 -22.39 -8.97
CA LEU A 105 -24.22 -22.06 -7.79
C LEU A 105 -24.98 -21.20 -6.77
N PHE A 106 -25.90 -20.33 -7.23
CA PHE A 106 -26.67 -19.42 -6.35
C PHE A 106 -28.07 -19.90 -6.04
N GLY A 107 -28.45 -21.15 -6.30
CA GLY A 107 -29.83 -21.62 -6.12
C GLY A 107 -30.81 -20.76 -6.93
N ALA A 108 -31.47 -21.33 -7.90
CA ALA A 108 -32.39 -20.58 -8.81
C ALA A 108 -33.60 -19.94 -8.10
N GLU A 109 -33.86 -20.21 -6.85
CA GLU A 109 -34.99 -19.69 -6.10
C GLU A 109 -34.57 -18.82 -4.91
N LYS A 110 -35.04 -17.58 -4.92
CA LYS A 110 -34.88 -16.65 -3.79
C LYS A 110 -35.47 -17.29 -2.51
N TYR A 111 -34.64 -17.42 -1.48
CA TYR A 111 -35.04 -17.91 -0.17
C TYR A 111 -35.17 -16.75 0.83
N VAL A 112 -36.31 -16.67 1.51
CA VAL A 112 -36.53 -15.76 2.64
C VAL A 112 -37.01 -16.59 3.82
N PRO A 113 -36.28 -16.62 4.96
CA PRO A 113 -36.66 -17.38 6.11
C PRO A 113 -38.05 -16.94 6.64
N THR A 114 -38.82 -17.89 7.14
CA THR A 114 -40.12 -17.58 7.78
C THR A 114 -40.03 -18.07 9.21
N PRO A 115 -40.05 -17.17 10.21
CA PRO A 115 -40.01 -17.54 11.63
C PRO A 115 -41.13 -18.52 12.02
N GLY A 116 -40.73 -19.58 12.75
CA GLY A 116 -41.68 -20.57 13.29
C GLY A 116 -42.47 -20.05 14.49
N ASP A 117 -43.44 -20.86 14.96
CA ASP A 117 -44.20 -20.54 16.18
C ASP A 117 -43.24 -20.51 17.41
N GLY A 118 -43.12 -19.35 18.04
CA GLY A 118 -42.24 -19.16 19.20
C GLY A 118 -40.80 -18.75 18.85
N ALA A 119 -40.57 -18.37 17.59
CA ALA A 119 -39.30 -17.83 17.17
C ALA A 119 -38.93 -16.57 17.97
N LYS A 120 -37.64 -16.46 18.31
CA LYS A 120 -37.01 -15.34 19.01
C LYS A 120 -36.16 -14.49 18.04
N TYR A 121 -36.54 -14.47 16.79
CA TYR A 121 -35.85 -13.68 15.76
C TYR A 121 -36.85 -13.04 14.81
N THR A 122 -36.41 -11.98 14.16
CA THR A 122 -37.17 -11.29 13.10
C THR A 122 -36.41 -11.36 11.81
N VAL A 123 -37.10 -11.26 10.68
CA VAL A 123 -36.53 -11.33 9.34
C VAL A 123 -36.91 -10.06 8.58
N THR A 124 -35.91 -9.38 7.99
CA THR A 124 -36.07 -8.17 7.19
C THR A 124 -35.35 -8.32 5.86
N GLU A 125 -36.03 -8.10 4.75
CA GLU A 125 -35.35 -7.93 3.46
C GLU A 125 -34.80 -6.50 3.40
N THR A 126 -33.46 -6.37 3.24
CA THR A 126 -32.80 -5.06 3.17
C THR A 126 -32.99 -4.41 1.79
N PRO A 127 -32.85 -3.09 1.68
CA PRO A 127 -32.85 -2.42 0.36
C PRO A 127 -31.74 -2.91 -0.58
N ASP A 128 -30.65 -3.41 -0.05
CA ASP A 128 -29.47 -3.94 -0.79
C ASP A 128 -29.67 -5.39 -1.23
N GLY A 129 -30.79 -6.01 -0.86
CA GLY A 129 -31.18 -7.33 -1.36
C GLY A 129 -30.70 -8.52 -0.53
N TRP A 130 -29.91 -8.33 0.52
CA TRP A 130 -29.63 -9.38 1.51
C TRP A 130 -30.70 -9.41 2.60
N ILE A 131 -30.72 -10.48 3.40
CA ILE A 131 -31.69 -10.72 4.45
C ILE A 131 -31.03 -10.50 5.79
N GLU A 132 -31.59 -9.59 6.60
CA GLU A 132 -31.25 -9.42 8.01
C GLU A 132 -32.12 -10.33 8.88
N ILE A 133 -31.46 -11.04 9.80
CA ILE A 133 -32.10 -11.93 10.76
C ILE A 133 -31.63 -11.50 12.16
N ALA A 134 -32.47 -10.75 12.87
CA ALA A 134 -32.12 -10.24 14.18
C ALA A 134 -32.62 -11.20 15.29
N ASN A 135 -31.71 -11.87 16.02
CA ASN A 135 -31.99 -12.72 17.15
C ASN A 135 -32.22 -11.89 18.43
N GLU A 136 -33.24 -12.20 19.22
CA GLU A 136 -33.57 -11.48 20.45
C GLU A 136 -32.49 -11.70 21.53
N GLY A 137 -31.64 -10.71 21.75
CA GLY A 137 -30.52 -10.77 22.69
C GLY A 137 -29.37 -11.68 22.25
N GLY A 138 -29.27 -11.94 20.96
CA GLY A 138 -28.17 -12.67 20.29
C GLY A 138 -27.67 -11.95 19.07
N GLU A 139 -26.91 -12.67 18.23
CA GLU A 139 -26.28 -12.12 17.02
C GLU A 139 -27.31 -11.76 15.93
N THR A 140 -27.03 -10.69 15.20
CA THR A 140 -27.74 -10.36 13.96
C THR A 140 -27.03 -11.02 12.79
N LEU A 141 -27.77 -11.82 12.01
CA LEU A 141 -27.22 -12.57 10.89
C LEU A 141 -27.53 -11.88 9.57
N GLY A 142 -26.56 -11.87 8.67
CA GLY A 142 -26.73 -11.50 7.27
C GLY A 142 -26.77 -12.74 6.38
N LEU A 143 -27.72 -12.80 5.44
CA LEU A 143 -27.93 -13.94 4.55
C LEU A 143 -28.21 -13.47 3.13
N SER A 144 -27.48 -14.01 2.15
CA SER A 144 -27.86 -13.83 0.74
C SER A 144 -29.06 -14.72 0.41
N PRO A 145 -30.15 -14.16 -0.12
CA PRO A 145 -31.34 -14.93 -0.46
C PRO A 145 -31.11 -15.93 -1.62
N ILE A 146 -29.99 -15.86 -2.30
CA ILE A 146 -29.64 -16.69 -3.46
C ILE A 146 -28.41 -17.59 -3.25
N SER A 147 -27.77 -17.54 -2.07
CA SER A 147 -26.57 -18.36 -1.76
C SER A 147 -26.88 -19.87 -1.64
N GLY A 148 -28.14 -20.25 -1.45
CA GLY A 148 -28.53 -21.63 -1.14
C GLY A 148 -28.53 -21.96 0.36
N VAL A 149 -27.84 -21.19 1.18
CA VAL A 149 -27.81 -21.31 2.64
C VAL A 149 -29.22 -21.13 3.21
N LYS A 150 -29.57 -21.94 4.20
CA LYS A 150 -30.86 -21.92 4.89
C LYS A 150 -30.70 -21.52 6.35
N VAL A 151 -31.81 -21.25 7.00
CA VAL A 151 -31.86 -21.07 8.44
C VAL A 151 -32.22 -22.39 9.13
N VAL A 152 -31.42 -22.75 10.12
CA VAL A 152 -31.75 -23.79 11.11
C VAL A 152 -32.21 -23.10 12.40
N GLU A 153 -33.31 -23.57 12.96
CA GLU A 153 -33.85 -23.08 14.26
C GLU A 153 -33.41 -24.00 15.39
N ALA A 154 -32.81 -23.44 16.42
CA ALA A 154 -32.54 -24.11 17.68
C ALA A 154 -32.87 -23.19 18.87
N ASP A 155 -33.62 -23.73 19.87
CA ASP A 155 -34.09 -23.00 21.06
C ASP A 155 -34.89 -21.71 20.74
N GLY A 156 -35.44 -21.64 19.51
CA GLY A 156 -36.18 -20.50 18.97
C GLY A 156 -35.30 -19.43 18.34
N PHE A 157 -33.99 -19.61 18.29
CA PHE A 157 -33.05 -18.72 17.59
C PHE A 157 -32.76 -19.24 16.20
N ALA A 158 -32.36 -18.32 15.32
CA ALA A 158 -31.93 -18.61 13.96
C ALA A 158 -30.40 -18.78 13.86
N PHE A 159 -29.95 -19.72 13.03
CA PHE A 159 -28.58 -20.00 12.69
C PHE A 159 -28.47 -20.20 11.17
N LYS A 160 -27.30 -19.89 10.59
CA LYS A 160 -27.02 -20.14 9.16
C LYS A 160 -26.52 -21.57 8.99
N ASP A 161 -27.17 -22.36 8.11
CA ASP A 161 -26.74 -23.70 7.68
C ASP A 161 -25.72 -23.51 6.55
N LEU A 162 -24.48 -23.13 6.92
CA LEU A 162 -23.44 -22.70 5.99
C LEU A 162 -22.88 -23.82 5.11
N ASN A 163 -22.82 -25.05 5.62
CA ASN A 163 -22.43 -26.23 4.86
C ASN A 163 -23.63 -26.93 4.18
N GLN A 164 -24.85 -26.42 4.36
CA GLN A 164 -26.08 -26.86 3.73
C GLN A 164 -26.43 -28.32 4.02
N ASN A 165 -26.06 -28.85 5.19
CA ASN A 165 -26.33 -30.22 5.60
C ASN A 165 -27.70 -30.40 6.31
N GLY A 166 -28.35 -29.29 6.70
CA GLY A 166 -29.66 -29.23 7.37
C GLY A 166 -29.63 -29.48 8.87
N GLU A 167 -28.45 -29.49 9.50
CA GLU A 167 -28.20 -29.65 10.92
C GLU A 167 -27.47 -28.39 11.44
N LEU A 168 -27.51 -28.10 12.72
CA LEU A 168 -26.73 -27.02 13.32
C LEU A 168 -25.38 -27.57 13.76
N ASP A 169 -24.34 -27.24 13.05
CA ASP A 169 -22.96 -27.59 13.41
C ASP A 169 -22.37 -26.59 14.43
N PRO A 170 -21.39 -26.99 15.25
CA PRO A 170 -20.76 -26.09 16.22
C PRO A 170 -20.18 -24.82 15.59
N TYR A 171 -19.60 -24.85 14.36
CA TYR A 171 -19.05 -23.67 13.74
C TYR A 171 -20.12 -22.66 13.29
N GLU A 172 -21.36 -23.07 13.14
CA GLU A 172 -22.53 -22.25 12.78
C GLU A 172 -23.25 -21.68 14.01
N ASP A 173 -22.94 -22.21 15.20
CA ASP A 173 -23.55 -21.77 16.46
C ASP A 173 -22.85 -20.54 17.01
N TRP A 174 -23.41 -19.34 16.71
CA TRP A 174 -22.86 -18.05 17.15
C TRP A 174 -22.82 -17.88 18.68
N ARG A 175 -23.38 -18.78 19.46
CA ARG A 175 -23.32 -18.76 20.94
C ARG A 175 -22.03 -19.34 21.48
N LEU A 176 -21.27 -20.06 20.67
CA LEU A 176 -19.95 -20.61 21.00
C LEU A 176 -18.85 -19.56 20.71
N ASP A 177 -17.72 -19.70 21.38
CA ASP A 177 -16.56 -18.83 21.11
C ASP A 177 -15.88 -19.17 19.77
N SER A 178 -15.12 -18.21 19.25
CA SER A 178 -14.44 -18.34 17.95
C SER A 178 -13.52 -19.57 17.88
N ALA A 179 -12.85 -19.92 18.98
CA ALA A 179 -11.93 -21.06 19.03
C ALA A 179 -12.67 -22.42 18.94
N GLU A 180 -13.83 -22.56 19.61
CA GLU A 180 -14.65 -23.76 19.51
C GLU A 180 -15.25 -23.89 18.10
N ARG A 181 -15.76 -22.81 17.54
CA ARG A 181 -16.29 -22.74 16.16
C ARG A 181 -15.22 -23.09 15.14
N THR A 182 -14.04 -22.46 15.22
CA THR A 182 -12.89 -22.71 14.34
C THR A 182 -12.48 -24.17 14.37
N LYS A 183 -12.35 -24.76 15.55
CA LYS A 183 -11.94 -26.15 15.71
C LYS A 183 -12.89 -27.12 15.01
N ASP A 184 -14.18 -26.86 15.04
CA ASP A 184 -15.18 -27.70 14.38
C ASP A 184 -15.08 -27.58 12.86
N LEU A 185 -15.03 -26.36 12.33
CA LEU A 185 -14.90 -26.13 10.88
C LEU A 185 -13.63 -26.77 10.31
N ILE A 186 -12.49 -26.56 10.94
CA ILE A 186 -11.21 -27.14 10.50
C ILE A 186 -11.25 -28.67 10.51
N ALA A 187 -11.96 -29.29 11.43
CA ALA A 187 -12.12 -30.73 11.48
C ALA A 187 -13.00 -31.29 10.33
N GLN A 188 -13.83 -30.47 9.69
CA GLN A 188 -14.67 -30.84 8.56
C GLN A 188 -13.95 -30.72 7.20
N MET A 189 -12.88 -29.92 7.12
CA MET A 189 -12.17 -29.63 5.88
C MET A 189 -11.03 -30.60 5.59
N GLU A 190 -10.77 -30.91 4.31
CA GLU A 190 -9.59 -31.64 3.88
C GLU A 190 -8.33 -30.75 3.85
N GLY A 191 -7.13 -31.35 3.91
CA GLY A 191 -5.87 -30.62 3.98
C GLY A 191 -5.65 -29.63 2.83
N VAL A 192 -5.99 -30.02 1.59
CA VAL A 192 -5.86 -29.15 0.42
C VAL A 192 -6.88 -28.00 0.44
N GLU A 193 -8.10 -28.22 0.97
CA GLU A 193 -9.10 -27.16 1.14
C GLU A 193 -8.60 -26.10 2.14
N LYS A 194 -8.05 -26.56 3.27
CA LYS A 194 -7.43 -25.66 4.27
C LYS A 194 -6.26 -24.88 3.69
N ALA A 195 -5.43 -25.51 2.86
CA ALA A 195 -4.34 -24.81 2.17
C ALA A 195 -4.85 -23.74 1.18
N THR A 196 -5.95 -24.03 0.48
CA THR A 196 -6.51 -23.13 -0.54
C THR A 196 -7.14 -21.88 0.07
N ILE A 197 -7.79 -21.97 1.23
CA ILE A 197 -8.34 -20.77 1.88
C ILE A 197 -7.28 -19.75 2.33
N LEU A 198 -6.00 -20.15 2.37
CA LEU A 198 -4.88 -19.28 2.74
C LEU A 198 -4.42 -18.36 1.58
N LEU A 199 -5.00 -18.49 0.40
CA LEU A 199 -4.79 -17.57 -0.71
C LEU A 199 -5.37 -16.20 -0.37
N HIS A 200 -4.56 -15.15 -0.59
CA HIS A 200 -4.97 -13.76 -0.48
C HIS A 200 -4.80 -13.06 -1.82
N SER A 201 -5.83 -13.13 -2.62
CA SER A 201 -5.83 -12.89 -4.07
C SER A 201 -5.65 -11.43 -4.47
N ASN A 202 -5.06 -11.20 -5.65
CA ASN A 202 -5.13 -9.92 -6.38
C ASN A 202 -6.42 -9.75 -7.19
N ASN A 203 -7.12 -10.85 -7.47
CA ASN A 203 -8.19 -10.91 -8.47
C ASN A 203 -9.52 -11.34 -7.85
N LEU A 204 -9.91 -10.77 -6.70
CA LEU A 204 -11.22 -11.08 -6.10
C LEU A 204 -12.38 -10.83 -7.04
N ALA A 205 -12.22 -9.92 -8.00
CA ALA A 205 -13.27 -9.50 -8.91
C ALA A 205 -12.78 -9.47 -10.36
N ASP A 206 -12.80 -10.61 -11.04
CA ASP A 206 -12.63 -10.65 -12.50
C ASP A 206 -13.82 -9.97 -13.21
N ALA A 207 -15.01 -10.00 -12.61
CA ALA A 207 -16.20 -9.30 -13.06
C ALA A 207 -16.71 -8.37 -11.95
N TYR A 208 -16.32 -7.12 -12.01
CA TYR A 208 -16.83 -6.09 -11.12
C TYR A 208 -18.27 -5.72 -11.49
N SER A 209 -19.19 -5.77 -10.51
CA SER A 209 -20.57 -5.28 -10.65
C SER A 209 -20.91 -4.32 -9.53
N THR A 210 -21.45 -3.14 -9.89
CA THR A 210 -22.02 -2.16 -8.96
C THR A 210 -23.51 -2.37 -8.72
N GLU A 211 -24.11 -3.34 -9.42
CA GLU A 211 -25.52 -3.67 -9.25
C GLU A 211 -25.69 -4.70 -8.12
N PRO A 212 -26.84 -4.74 -7.46
CA PRO A 212 -27.17 -5.76 -6.47
C PRO A 212 -27.03 -7.17 -7.05
N VAL A 213 -26.63 -8.12 -6.21
CA VAL A 213 -26.44 -9.52 -6.64
C VAL A 213 -27.70 -10.07 -7.28
N THR A 214 -27.57 -10.47 -8.53
CA THR A 214 -28.56 -11.30 -9.23
C THR A 214 -27.92 -12.64 -9.61
N THR A 215 -28.73 -13.65 -9.87
CA THR A 215 -28.27 -15.01 -10.24
C THR A 215 -27.43 -15.04 -11.54
N GLN A 216 -27.24 -13.93 -12.24
CA GLN A 216 -26.59 -13.85 -13.54
C GLN A 216 -25.24 -13.14 -13.54
N ASP A 217 -24.86 -12.43 -12.46
CA ASP A 217 -23.89 -11.34 -12.62
C ASP A 217 -22.53 -11.56 -11.95
N VAL A 218 -22.26 -12.69 -11.25
CA VAL A 218 -21.03 -12.82 -10.48
C VAL A 218 -20.37 -14.17 -10.66
N THR A 219 -19.30 -14.20 -11.44
CA THR A 219 -18.32 -15.29 -11.45
C THR A 219 -17.02 -14.78 -10.85
N TYR A 220 -16.83 -14.95 -9.56
CA TYR A 220 -15.53 -14.74 -8.93
C TYR A 220 -14.76 -16.07 -8.96
N THR A 221 -14.02 -16.29 -10.04
CA THR A 221 -13.33 -17.57 -10.30
C THR A 221 -12.44 -17.99 -9.13
N VAL A 222 -11.74 -17.02 -8.53
CA VAL A 222 -10.82 -17.29 -7.42
C VAL A 222 -11.57 -17.71 -6.14
N LEU A 223 -12.69 -17.03 -5.81
CA LEU A 223 -13.53 -17.39 -4.67
C LEU A 223 -14.20 -18.76 -4.86
N MET A 224 -14.63 -19.05 -6.08
CA MET A 224 -15.17 -20.36 -6.41
C MET A 224 -14.10 -21.45 -6.36
N GLY A 225 -12.83 -21.11 -6.63
CA GLY A 225 -11.67 -21.97 -6.45
C GLY A 225 -11.24 -22.18 -5.00
N GLY A 226 -11.86 -21.46 -4.04
CA GLY A 226 -11.64 -21.65 -2.60
C GLY A 226 -10.89 -20.54 -1.88
N ALA A 227 -10.29 -19.56 -2.56
CA ALA A 227 -9.64 -18.42 -1.91
C ALA A 227 -10.62 -17.68 -0.99
N ARG A 228 -10.16 -17.26 0.19
CA ARG A 228 -11.00 -16.55 1.18
C ARG A 228 -10.39 -15.25 1.67
N GLY A 229 -9.39 -14.74 0.99
CA GLY A 229 -8.84 -13.42 1.21
C GLY A 229 -8.50 -12.73 -0.10
N GLY A 230 -8.38 -11.42 -0.10
CA GLY A 230 -7.89 -10.69 -1.24
C GLY A 230 -7.96 -9.18 -1.08
N VAL A 231 -7.17 -8.49 -1.90
CA VAL A 231 -7.07 -7.04 -1.92
C VAL A 231 -8.18 -6.42 -2.79
N THR A 232 -8.75 -5.33 -2.31
CA THR A 232 -9.69 -4.55 -3.10
C THR A 232 -8.98 -3.61 -4.08
N ARG A 233 -9.65 -3.27 -5.18
CA ARG A 233 -9.11 -2.32 -6.16
C ARG A 233 -9.15 -0.89 -5.64
N ASN A 234 -8.04 -0.18 -5.74
CA ASN A 234 -7.88 1.20 -5.25
C ASN A 234 -8.84 2.25 -5.87
N GLY A 235 -9.54 1.95 -6.95
CA GLY A 235 -10.49 2.87 -7.60
C GLY A 235 -11.93 2.79 -7.09
N LEU A 236 -12.24 1.76 -6.29
CA LEU A 236 -13.60 1.50 -5.83
C LEU A 236 -13.79 2.10 -4.43
N ARG A 237 -14.70 3.03 -4.32
CA ARG A 237 -14.95 3.74 -3.05
C ARG A 237 -16.43 3.97 -2.82
N GLY A 238 -16.79 4.16 -1.55
CA GLY A 238 -18.16 4.48 -1.15
C GLY A 238 -19.14 3.37 -1.50
N ARG A 239 -20.33 3.78 -1.92
CA ARG A 239 -21.45 2.86 -2.18
C ARG A 239 -21.11 1.76 -3.20
N ASP A 240 -20.41 2.09 -4.28
CA ASP A 240 -20.11 1.12 -5.32
C ASP A 240 -19.18 0.00 -4.81
N HIS A 241 -18.24 0.35 -3.92
CA HIS A 241 -17.42 -0.64 -3.24
C HIS A 241 -18.25 -1.52 -2.29
N ALA A 242 -19.17 -0.93 -1.52
CA ALA A 242 -20.05 -1.68 -0.61
C ALA A 242 -20.94 -2.69 -1.38
N VAL A 243 -21.49 -2.29 -2.54
CA VAL A 243 -22.23 -3.22 -3.40
C VAL A 243 -21.35 -4.36 -3.90
N TRP A 244 -20.14 -4.05 -4.38
CA TRP A 244 -19.18 -5.05 -4.81
C TRP A 244 -18.80 -6.01 -3.67
N ALA A 245 -18.56 -5.51 -2.47
CA ALA A 245 -18.23 -6.32 -1.30
C ALA A 245 -19.39 -7.27 -0.93
N ASN A 246 -20.63 -6.77 -0.92
CA ASN A 246 -21.81 -7.61 -0.69
C ASN A 246 -21.93 -8.74 -1.74
N ASN A 247 -21.59 -8.44 -3.00
CA ASN A 247 -21.57 -9.43 -4.06
C ASN A 247 -20.51 -10.51 -3.82
N ALA A 248 -19.30 -10.11 -3.41
CA ALA A 248 -18.23 -11.04 -3.07
C ALA A 248 -18.62 -11.97 -1.91
N GLN A 249 -19.23 -11.41 -0.86
CA GLN A 249 -19.70 -12.20 0.29
C GLN A 249 -20.81 -13.18 -0.11
N ALA A 250 -21.73 -12.79 -0.98
CA ALA A 250 -22.79 -13.68 -1.46
C ALA A 250 -22.24 -14.88 -2.26
N VAL A 251 -21.19 -14.67 -3.06
CA VAL A 251 -20.46 -15.76 -3.75
C VAL A 251 -19.80 -16.68 -2.73
N ALA A 252 -19.06 -16.12 -1.78
CA ALA A 252 -18.37 -16.88 -0.74
C ALA A 252 -19.34 -17.72 0.12
N GLU A 253 -20.48 -17.12 0.50
CA GLU A 253 -21.53 -17.81 1.27
C GLU A 253 -22.15 -19.00 0.51
N SER A 254 -22.16 -18.97 -0.83
CA SER A 254 -22.73 -20.04 -1.65
C SER A 254 -21.87 -21.30 -1.73
N ALA A 255 -20.61 -21.25 -1.30
CA ALA A 255 -19.61 -22.31 -1.52
C ALA A 255 -18.69 -22.50 -0.30
N TRP A 256 -17.94 -23.63 -0.26
CA TRP A 256 -16.86 -23.89 0.68
C TRP A 256 -17.21 -23.61 2.15
N TYR A 257 -18.21 -24.33 2.67
CA TYR A 257 -18.69 -24.20 4.06
C TYR A 257 -19.20 -22.78 4.40
N GLY A 258 -19.58 -21.99 3.39
CA GLY A 258 -20.05 -20.64 3.59
C GLY A 258 -19.00 -19.68 4.18
N ILE A 259 -17.72 -20.03 4.10
CA ILE A 259 -16.61 -19.22 4.63
C ILE A 259 -16.61 -17.86 3.93
N PRO A 260 -16.72 -16.74 4.67
CA PRO A 260 -16.70 -15.39 4.10
C PRO A 260 -15.34 -15.03 3.49
N VAL A 261 -15.25 -13.90 2.80
CA VAL A 261 -14.00 -13.39 2.24
C VAL A 261 -13.48 -12.20 3.04
N MET A 262 -12.23 -12.27 3.50
CA MET A 262 -11.51 -11.15 4.10
C MET A 262 -11.08 -10.19 2.97
N ILE A 263 -11.69 -9.02 2.91
CA ILE A 263 -11.35 -7.97 1.94
C ILE A 263 -10.34 -7.04 2.58
N SER A 264 -9.14 -6.97 2.00
CA SER A 264 -8.08 -6.09 2.46
C SER A 264 -7.90 -4.86 1.56
N ILE A 265 -7.27 -3.84 2.10
CA ILE A 265 -6.89 -2.62 1.38
C ILE A 265 -5.49 -2.18 1.79
N ASP A 266 -4.67 -1.74 0.82
CA ASP A 266 -3.48 -0.96 1.11
C ASP A 266 -3.86 0.41 1.68
N PRO A 267 -2.96 1.07 2.43
CA PRO A 267 -3.24 2.38 2.99
C PRO A 267 -3.86 3.31 1.96
N SER A 268 -5.12 3.65 2.15
CA SER A 268 -5.89 4.51 1.25
C SER A 268 -7.06 5.12 2.02
N PHE A 269 -6.97 6.41 2.31
CA PHE A 269 -7.90 7.12 3.17
C PHE A 269 -8.97 7.82 2.33
N ILE A 270 -10.21 7.64 2.71
CA ILE A 270 -11.37 8.04 1.89
C ILE A 270 -11.75 9.49 2.16
N SER A 271 -11.70 9.92 3.41
CA SER A 271 -12.18 11.24 3.84
C SER A 271 -11.10 12.33 3.89
N GLY A 272 -9.90 12.06 3.38
CA GLY A 272 -8.80 13.03 3.37
C GLY A 272 -8.20 13.33 4.75
N MET A 273 -8.37 12.45 5.73
CA MET A 273 -7.65 12.49 7.01
C MET A 273 -6.15 12.38 6.77
N VAL A 274 -5.36 12.88 7.71
CA VAL A 274 -3.90 12.72 7.65
C VAL A 274 -3.48 11.28 7.91
N GLU A 275 -2.43 10.85 7.24
CA GLU A 275 -1.92 9.49 7.27
C GLU A 275 -0.39 9.47 7.33
N SER A 276 0.18 8.35 7.77
CA SER A 276 1.62 8.10 7.68
C SER A 276 2.47 9.27 8.19
N VAL A 277 3.42 9.79 7.40
CA VAL A 277 4.25 10.94 7.82
C VAL A 277 3.45 12.21 8.08
N SER A 278 2.28 12.38 7.45
CA SER A 278 1.39 13.52 7.72
C SER A 278 0.78 13.44 9.12
N LEU A 279 0.35 12.25 9.54
CA LEU A 279 -0.09 11.99 10.91
C LEU A 279 1.09 12.10 11.89
N ALA A 280 2.25 11.56 11.53
CA ALA A 280 3.45 11.63 12.35
C ALA A 280 3.88 13.08 12.66
N SER A 281 3.65 14.02 11.74
CA SER A 281 3.97 15.43 11.98
C SER A 281 3.14 16.08 13.09
N THR A 282 2.03 15.52 13.47
CA THR A 282 1.24 15.97 14.63
C THR A 282 1.87 15.55 15.96
N MET A 283 2.65 14.45 15.97
CA MET A 283 3.23 13.83 17.16
C MET A 283 2.19 13.60 18.27
N ASP A 284 0.96 13.21 17.88
CA ASP A 284 -0.19 13.06 18.77
C ASP A 284 -0.78 11.66 18.70
N PRO A 285 -0.46 10.77 19.68
CA PRO A 285 -1.03 9.43 19.74
C PRO A 285 -2.55 9.41 20.02
N GLU A 286 -3.12 10.43 20.64
CA GLU A 286 -4.57 10.51 20.86
C GLU A 286 -5.27 10.75 19.52
N LEU A 287 -4.77 11.67 18.71
CA LEU A 287 -5.25 11.89 17.34
C LEU A 287 -5.06 10.64 16.48
N ALA A 288 -3.94 9.93 16.61
CA ALA A 288 -3.72 8.68 15.90
C ALA A 288 -4.79 7.62 16.22
N ALA A 289 -5.18 7.50 17.50
CA ALA A 289 -6.27 6.61 17.91
C ALA A 289 -7.63 7.04 17.35
N GLU A 290 -7.93 8.34 17.34
CA GLU A 290 -9.17 8.87 16.77
C GLU A 290 -9.25 8.58 15.26
N ILE A 291 -8.17 8.85 14.51
CA ILE A 291 -8.10 8.57 13.07
C ILE A 291 -8.19 7.07 12.80
N GLY A 292 -7.52 6.22 13.59
CA GLY A 292 -7.62 4.76 13.46
C GLY A 292 -9.05 4.26 13.61
N LYS A 293 -9.80 4.80 14.58
CA LYS A 293 -11.20 4.48 14.80
C LYS A 293 -12.09 4.92 13.63
N GLU A 294 -11.93 6.15 13.15
CA GLU A 294 -12.72 6.64 12.01
C GLU A 294 -12.37 5.90 10.72
N THR A 295 -11.11 5.55 10.51
CA THR A 295 -10.67 4.73 9.37
C THR A 295 -11.31 3.34 9.41
N ALA A 296 -11.34 2.68 10.57
CA ALA A 296 -11.99 1.39 10.72
C ALA A 296 -13.49 1.47 10.38
N ARG A 297 -14.18 2.50 10.89
CA ARG A 297 -15.58 2.77 10.61
C ARG A 297 -15.87 2.98 9.12
N GLU A 298 -15.03 3.77 8.43
CA GLU A 298 -15.15 3.95 6.98
C GLU A 298 -14.90 2.65 6.22
N TYR A 299 -13.86 1.90 6.57
CA TYR A 299 -13.52 0.63 5.93
C TYR A 299 -14.61 -0.42 6.12
N ARG A 300 -15.09 -0.60 7.34
CA ARG A 300 -16.20 -1.54 7.61
C ARG A 300 -17.46 -1.17 6.83
N SER A 301 -17.77 0.12 6.70
CA SER A 301 -18.96 0.58 5.95
C SER A 301 -18.92 0.23 4.46
N ILE A 302 -17.74 0.04 3.88
CA ILE A 302 -17.54 -0.39 2.48
C ILE A 302 -17.23 -1.88 2.33
N GLY A 303 -17.27 -2.65 3.44
CA GLY A 303 -17.02 -4.09 3.45
C GLY A 303 -15.56 -4.51 3.54
N VAL A 304 -14.64 -3.57 3.78
CA VAL A 304 -13.22 -3.87 4.04
C VAL A 304 -13.07 -4.34 5.49
N THR A 305 -12.38 -5.47 5.69
CA THR A 305 -12.21 -6.12 6.99
C THR A 305 -10.76 -6.28 7.42
N ALA A 306 -9.82 -5.98 6.51
CA ALA A 306 -8.39 -6.02 6.80
C ALA A 306 -7.67 -4.81 6.20
N PHE A 307 -6.65 -4.34 6.91
CA PHE A 307 -5.78 -3.23 6.53
C PHE A 307 -4.35 -3.72 6.37
N LEU A 308 -3.76 -3.53 5.17
CA LEU A 308 -2.37 -3.90 4.88
C LEU A 308 -1.43 -2.80 5.37
N GLY A 309 -1.43 -2.61 6.67
CA GLY A 309 -0.72 -1.53 7.35
C GLY A 309 -0.99 -1.50 8.86
N PRO A 310 -0.53 -0.44 9.54
CA PRO A 310 0.29 0.65 9.00
C PRO A 310 1.70 0.22 8.64
N GLN A 311 2.41 1.05 7.84
CA GLN A 311 3.84 0.87 7.58
C GLN A 311 4.63 1.46 8.75
N VAL A 312 5.29 0.60 9.52
CA VAL A 312 6.02 0.96 10.75
C VAL A 312 7.54 0.88 10.59
N ASP A 313 8.01 0.79 9.36
CA ASP A 313 9.44 0.83 9.05
C ASP A 313 10.08 2.11 9.59
N ILE A 314 11.22 1.99 10.27
CA ILE A 314 12.02 3.15 10.66
C ILE A 314 12.77 3.61 9.41
N ALA A 315 12.32 4.73 8.84
CA ALA A 315 12.80 5.17 7.54
C ALA A 315 14.20 5.76 7.60
N SER A 316 15.13 5.25 6.79
CA SER A 316 16.36 5.98 6.51
C SER A 316 16.06 7.25 5.70
N PRO A 317 16.90 8.30 5.78
CA PRO A 317 16.65 9.57 5.09
C PRO A 317 16.50 9.46 3.57
N THR A 318 17.10 8.44 2.97
CA THR A 318 17.10 8.21 1.51
C THR A 318 16.05 7.22 1.05
N GLN A 319 15.31 6.59 1.98
CA GLN A 319 14.32 5.58 1.63
C GLN A 319 13.24 6.13 0.69
N ASP A 320 12.99 5.45 -0.42
CA ASP A 320 12.06 5.88 -1.46
C ASP A 320 10.59 5.79 -1.02
N ARG A 321 10.27 4.93 -0.04
CA ARG A 321 8.92 4.74 0.52
C ARG A 321 8.72 5.40 1.89
N ALA A 322 9.57 6.34 2.28
CA ALA A 322 9.50 7.01 3.58
C ALA A 322 8.16 7.70 3.83
N GLY A 323 7.50 8.21 2.79
CA GLY A 323 6.18 8.85 2.88
C GLY A 323 5.07 7.96 3.43
N GLY A 324 5.20 6.64 3.34
CA GLY A 324 4.26 5.67 3.90
C GLY A 324 4.46 5.36 5.39
N THR A 325 5.58 5.81 5.99
CA THR A 325 5.99 5.50 7.36
C THR A 325 5.55 6.57 8.37
N TYR A 326 5.89 6.38 9.64
CA TYR A 326 5.80 7.44 10.66
C TYR A 326 7.12 8.22 10.85
N GLY A 327 8.07 8.11 9.89
CA GLY A 327 9.33 8.83 9.91
C GLY A 327 10.49 7.98 10.44
N GLU A 328 11.51 8.66 10.98
CA GLU A 328 12.78 8.03 11.35
C GLU A 328 12.92 7.70 12.85
N ASP A 329 11.95 8.08 13.70
CA ASP A 329 12.10 7.94 15.16
C ASP A 329 11.34 6.71 15.71
N PRO A 330 12.05 5.74 16.36
CA PRO A 330 11.42 4.52 16.88
C PRO A 330 10.39 4.77 17.99
N GLN A 331 10.56 5.80 18.85
CA GLN A 331 9.60 6.09 19.90
C GLN A 331 8.32 6.69 19.35
N LEU A 332 8.42 7.61 18.39
CA LEU A 332 7.26 8.20 17.72
C LEU A 332 6.47 7.12 16.98
N THR A 333 7.18 6.27 16.21
CA THR A 333 6.56 5.16 15.47
C THR A 333 5.86 4.18 16.39
N LEU A 334 6.50 3.82 17.52
CA LEU A 334 5.92 2.95 18.56
C LEU A 334 4.61 3.53 19.09
N ASP A 335 4.62 4.81 19.52
CA ASP A 335 3.48 5.43 20.18
C ASP A 335 2.28 5.60 19.23
N LEU A 336 2.53 6.12 18.00
CA LEU A 336 1.49 6.32 17.01
C LEU A 336 0.92 5.01 16.47
N ALA A 337 1.78 4.07 16.07
CA ALA A 337 1.34 2.78 15.54
C ALA A 337 0.53 1.98 16.56
N THR A 338 0.99 1.95 17.83
CA THR A 338 0.27 1.25 18.89
C THR A 338 -1.12 1.85 19.12
N ALA A 339 -1.22 3.17 19.17
CA ALA A 339 -2.49 3.87 19.37
C ALA A 339 -3.45 3.65 18.19
N TYR A 340 -2.94 3.81 16.96
CA TYR A 340 -3.69 3.64 15.72
C TYR A 340 -4.23 2.21 15.55
N VAL A 341 -3.33 1.21 15.66
CA VAL A 341 -3.69 -0.22 15.48
C VAL A 341 -4.67 -0.68 16.55
N ASN A 342 -4.42 -0.29 17.82
CA ASN A 342 -5.33 -0.63 18.91
C ASN A 342 -6.74 -0.09 18.68
N ALA A 343 -6.86 1.16 18.23
CA ALA A 343 -8.15 1.78 17.95
C ALA A 343 -8.85 1.14 16.74
N MET A 344 -8.09 0.82 15.70
CA MET A 344 -8.61 0.25 14.46
C MET A 344 -9.13 -1.19 14.64
N GLN A 345 -8.48 -1.96 15.52
CA GLN A 345 -8.88 -3.35 15.79
C GLN A 345 -10.00 -3.48 16.81
N SER A 346 -10.32 -2.43 17.57
CA SER A 346 -11.30 -2.51 18.65
C SER A 346 -12.69 -2.04 18.25
N THR A 347 -13.71 -2.80 18.63
CA THR A 347 -15.11 -2.35 18.66
C THR A 347 -15.40 -1.61 19.97
N TYR A 348 -16.14 -0.53 19.92
CA TYR A 348 -16.46 0.32 21.08
C TYR A 348 -17.96 0.41 21.31
N ASP A 349 -18.39 0.40 22.60
CA ASP A 349 -19.78 0.71 22.96
C ASP A 349 -20.06 2.23 22.90
N GLU A 350 -21.33 2.60 23.03
CA GLU A 350 -21.79 4.01 23.03
C GLU A 350 -21.09 4.90 24.08
N SER A 351 -20.48 4.31 25.12
CA SER A 351 -19.71 5.02 26.13
C SER A 351 -18.23 5.19 25.78
N GLY A 352 -17.80 4.63 24.67
CA GLY A 352 -16.39 4.58 24.25
C GLY A 352 -15.56 3.49 24.94
N LYS A 353 -16.21 2.50 25.58
CA LYS A 353 -15.52 1.38 26.20
C LYS A 353 -15.12 0.35 25.15
N ASP A 354 -13.85 -0.04 25.16
CA ASP A 354 -13.32 -1.13 24.36
C ASP A 354 -14.00 -2.48 24.67
N LEU A 355 -14.62 -3.06 23.66
CA LEU A 355 -15.27 -4.38 23.71
C LEU A 355 -14.34 -5.49 23.19
N GLY A 356 -13.27 -5.17 22.48
CA GLY A 356 -12.37 -6.08 21.77
C GLY A 356 -12.79 -6.25 20.32
N TRP A 357 -12.53 -7.42 19.76
CA TRP A 357 -12.97 -7.78 18.42
C TRP A 357 -14.47 -7.70 18.25
N GLY A 358 -14.94 -7.33 17.05
CA GLY A 358 -16.36 -7.27 16.72
C GLY A 358 -16.61 -6.67 15.33
N GLU A 359 -17.85 -6.23 15.11
CA GLU A 359 -18.34 -5.77 13.81
C GLU A 359 -17.70 -4.47 13.30
N ASP A 360 -17.16 -3.62 14.20
CA ASP A 360 -16.45 -2.38 13.82
C ASP A 360 -14.96 -2.60 13.62
N SER A 361 -14.43 -3.77 13.96
CA SER A 361 -13.00 -4.07 13.94
C SER A 361 -12.48 -4.28 12.53
N VAL A 362 -11.29 -3.75 12.23
CA VAL A 362 -10.51 -4.02 11.03
C VAL A 362 -9.17 -4.64 11.44
N TYR A 363 -8.87 -5.81 10.91
CA TYR A 363 -7.62 -6.51 11.23
C TYR A 363 -6.43 -5.83 10.57
N CYS A 364 -5.41 -5.45 11.35
CA CYS A 364 -4.21 -4.77 10.84
C CYS A 364 -3.08 -5.75 10.55
N PHE A 365 -2.42 -5.61 9.41
CA PHE A 365 -1.16 -6.26 9.08
C PHE A 365 -0.04 -5.22 9.08
N THR A 366 0.59 -5.01 10.24
CA THR A 366 1.70 -4.06 10.34
C THR A 366 2.88 -4.49 9.48
N LYS A 367 3.54 -3.53 8.80
CA LYS A 367 4.52 -3.83 7.76
C LYS A 367 5.72 -2.90 7.77
N HIS A 368 6.87 -3.34 7.23
CA HIS A 368 7.20 -4.68 6.76
C HIS A 368 8.13 -5.35 7.77
N PHE A 369 7.80 -6.54 8.24
CA PHE A 369 8.56 -7.20 9.31
C PHE A 369 9.78 -7.92 8.72
N ALA A 370 10.98 -7.58 9.15
CA ALA A 370 11.41 -6.37 9.85
C ALA A 370 12.69 -5.86 9.21
N GLY A 371 12.83 -4.52 9.10
CA GLY A 371 14.10 -3.94 8.63
C GLY A 371 14.04 -3.22 7.29
N ALA A 372 12.95 -3.29 6.55
CA ALA A 372 12.78 -2.71 5.21
C ALA A 372 13.12 -1.20 5.11
N GLY A 373 13.11 -0.47 6.22
CA GLY A 373 13.52 0.94 6.30
C GLY A 373 15.01 1.17 6.07
N ALA A 374 15.85 0.13 6.21
CA ALA A 374 17.31 0.20 6.18
C ALA A 374 17.93 -0.29 4.86
N THR A 375 17.21 -0.25 3.73
CA THR A 375 17.80 -0.63 2.44
C THR A 375 18.96 0.29 2.05
N GLU A 376 20.04 -0.28 1.55
CA GLU A 376 21.28 0.48 1.24
C GLU A 376 21.02 1.61 0.24
N GLY A 377 21.27 2.85 0.67
CA GLY A 377 21.04 4.05 -0.14
C GLY A 377 19.56 4.30 -0.43
N GLY A 378 18.64 3.74 0.34
CA GLY A 378 17.20 3.92 0.21
C GLY A 378 16.56 3.26 -1.02
N ARG A 379 17.23 2.29 -1.64
CA ARG A 379 16.73 1.62 -2.85
C ARG A 379 15.52 0.74 -2.53
N ASN A 380 14.64 0.65 -3.50
CA ASN A 380 13.40 -0.11 -3.37
C ASN A 380 13.67 -1.63 -3.29
N ASP A 381 13.18 -2.27 -2.26
CA ASP A 381 13.38 -3.70 -1.94
C ASP A 381 12.57 -4.68 -2.82
N HIS A 382 11.61 -4.18 -3.60
CA HIS A 382 10.93 -4.98 -4.64
C HIS A 382 11.88 -5.35 -5.78
N SER A 383 13.02 -4.69 -5.87
CA SER A 383 13.95 -4.82 -6.97
C SER A 383 15.25 -5.48 -6.54
N PRO A 384 15.98 -6.12 -7.47
CA PRO A 384 17.26 -6.72 -7.17
C PRO A 384 18.30 -5.75 -6.61
N THR A 385 18.11 -4.45 -6.86
CA THR A 385 19.03 -3.40 -6.44
C THR A 385 18.88 -3.03 -4.97
N GLY A 386 17.66 -3.19 -4.44
CA GLY A 386 17.32 -2.97 -3.04
C GLY A 386 17.11 -4.26 -2.24
N ARG A 387 17.55 -5.43 -2.78
CA ARG A 387 17.31 -6.73 -2.13
C ARG A 387 17.89 -6.90 -0.73
N TYR A 388 18.75 -5.98 -0.26
CA TYR A 388 19.35 -6.06 1.06
C TYR A 388 19.00 -4.84 1.91
N ALA A 389 18.45 -5.08 3.09
CA ALA A 389 18.46 -4.14 4.19
C ALA A 389 19.80 -4.28 4.95
N VAL A 390 20.45 -3.17 5.25
CA VAL A 390 21.82 -3.16 5.78
C VAL A 390 21.86 -2.51 7.15
N PHE A 391 22.59 -3.15 8.07
CA PHE A 391 22.68 -2.71 9.45
C PHE A 391 24.14 -2.35 9.81
N PRO A 392 24.73 -1.31 9.20
CA PRO A 392 26.10 -0.91 9.46
C PRO A 392 26.34 -0.35 10.87
N GLY A 393 25.27 0.08 11.55
CA GLY A 393 25.28 0.53 12.93
C GLY A 393 25.04 -0.58 13.96
N ASP A 394 24.84 -1.85 13.51
CA ASP A 394 24.46 -2.99 14.37
C ASP A 394 23.16 -2.71 15.14
N ASN A 395 22.17 -2.08 14.47
CA ASN A 395 20.98 -1.50 15.11
C ASN A 395 19.65 -2.11 14.61
N LEU A 396 19.63 -3.37 14.17
CA LEU A 396 18.39 -4.08 13.84
C LEU A 396 17.38 -4.02 15.00
N GLU A 397 17.87 -4.02 16.26
CA GLU A 397 17.02 -3.98 17.45
C GLU A 397 16.08 -2.76 17.47
N ALA A 398 16.52 -1.59 16.99
CA ALA A 398 15.68 -0.40 16.90
C ALA A 398 14.48 -0.58 15.95
N HIS A 399 14.65 -1.33 14.86
CA HIS A 399 13.60 -1.62 13.87
C HIS A 399 12.58 -2.65 14.39
N LEU A 400 12.89 -3.34 15.49
CA LEU A 400 12.00 -4.32 16.13
C LEU A 400 11.11 -3.70 17.23
N ILE A 401 11.45 -2.50 17.72
CA ILE A 401 10.80 -1.90 18.90
C ILE A 401 9.29 -1.78 18.71
N THR A 402 8.84 -1.22 17.59
CA THR A 402 7.41 -1.01 17.32
C THR A 402 6.63 -2.32 17.31
N TYR A 403 7.25 -3.39 16.84
CA TYR A 403 6.64 -4.72 16.84
C TYR A 403 6.53 -5.29 18.25
N PHE A 404 7.66 -5.51 18.92
CA PHE A 404 7.70 -6.24 20.18
C PHE A 404 7.21 -5.45 21.40
N ASP A 405 7.41 -4.13 21.42
CA ASP A 405 6.97 -3.27 22.54
C ASP A 405 5.59 -2.63 22.29
N GLY A 406 5.07 -2.69 21.07
CA GLY A 406 3.84 -2.03 20.65
C GLY A 406 2.80 -2.98 20.07
N VAL A 407 2.83 -3.17 18.75
CA VAL A 407 1.73 -3.81 18.02
C VAL A 407 1.55 -5.31 18.31
N PHE A 408 2.52 -5.98 18.92
CA PHE A 408 2.39 -7.34 19.44
C PHE A 408 1.87 -7.39 20.88
N ASN A 409 1.76 -6.23 21.55
CA ASN A 409 1.29 -6.08 22.92
C ASN A 409 0.34 -4.90 23.04
N LEU A 410 -0.72 -4.88 22.23
CA LEU A 410 -1.72 -3.81 22.25
C LEU A 410 -2.33 -3.64 23.63
N PRO A 411 -2.57 -2.39 24.09
CA PRO A 411 -3.12 -2.13 25.42
C PRO A 411 -4.60 -2.52 25.56
N GLY A 412 -5.31 -2.67 24.43
CA GLY A 412 -6.72 -3.09 24.40
C GLY A 412 -6.91 -4.59 24.48
N LYS A 413 -8.13 -5.03 24.14
CA LYS A 413 -8.52 -6.43 24.30
C LYS A 413 -8.16 -7.31 23.09
N THR A 414 -7.80 -6.72 21.96
CA THR A 414 -7.44 -7.45 20.75
C THR A 414 -6.03 -8.05 20.81
N GLY A 415 -5.18 -7.52 21.67
CA GLY A 415 -3.91 -8.11 22.09
C GLY A 415 -2.77 -7.96 21.08
N THR A 416 -2.93 -8.38 19.84
CA THR A 416 -1.88 -8.34 18.81
C THR A 416 -2.42 -7.98 17.43
N SER A 417 -1.58 -7.36 16.58
CA SER A 417 -1.82 -7.24 15.15
C SER A 417 -1.28 -8.46 14.38
N GLY A 418 -1.63 -8.57 13.09
CA GLY A 418 -0.87 -9.36 12.14
C GLY A 418 0.40 -8.63 11.67
N ILE A 419 1.19 -9.33 10.87
CA ILE A 419 2.33 -8.75 10.16
C ILE A 419 2.29 -9.08 8.67
N MET A 420 2.89 -8.18 7.86
CA MET A 420 3.33 -8.47 6.50
C MET A 420 4.85 -8.57 6.50
N THR A 421 5.37 -9.63 5.85
CA THR A 421 6.81 -9.84 5.75
C THR A 421 7.45 -8.86 4.75
N GLU A 422 8.69 -8.47 4.98
CA GLU A 422 9.45 -7.66 4.04
C GLU A 422 9.95 -8.46 2.83
N TYR A 423 10.38 -7.73 1.79
CA TYR A 423 11.06 -8.33 0.63
C TYR A 423 12.56 -8.52 0.85
N ALA A 424 13.19 -7.71 1.68
CA ALA A 424 14.63 -7.64 1.78
C ALA A 424 15.26 -8.88 2.44
N ILE A 425 16.57 -9.00 2.24
CA ILE A 425 17.45 -9.86 3.03
C ILE A 425 18.21 -8.96 4.00
N ASP A 426 18.05 -9.17 5.27
CA ASP A 426 18.78 -8.43 6.31
C ASP A 426 20.25 -8.86 6.39
N VAL A 427 21.17 -7.90 6.33
CA VAL A 427 22.60 -8.14 6.45
C VAL A 427 23.23 -7.18 7.44
N ASP A 428 24.20 -7.67 8.23
CA ASP A 428 24.96 -6.82 9.14
C ASP A 428 25.93 -5.86 8.40
N GLY A 429 26.64 -5.02 9.16
CA GLY A 429 27.58 -4.05 8.59
C GLY A 429 28.78 -4.67 7.83
N GLU A 430 29.00 -5.96 7.94
CA GLU A 430 30.00 -6.72 7.17
C GLU A 430 29.36 -7.42 5.95
N GLY A 431 28.03 -7.29 5.76
CA GLY A 431 27.26 -7.94 4.70
C GLY A 431 26.98 -9.42 4.96
N VAL A 432 27.01 -9.85 6.22
CA VAL A 432 26.65 -11.22 6.60
C VAL A 432 25.14 -11.29 6.83
N PRO A 433 24.41 -12.17 6.13
CA PRO A 433 22.95 -12.25 6.27
C PRO A 433 22.56 -12.83 7.64
N TYR A 434 21.53 -12.24 8.26
CA TYR A 434 20.86 -12.82 9.43
C TYR A 434 20.05 -14.06 8.98
N GLY A 435 20.42 -15.24 9.49
CA GLY A 435 19.75 -16.50 9.15
C GLY A 435 20.01 -17.05 7.75
N GLY A 436 20.98 -16.48 7.01
CA GLY A 436 21.30 -16.87 5.63
C GLY A 436 20.69 -15.96 4.56
N GLU A 437 21.02 -16.21 3.29
CA GLU A 437 20.53 -15.41 2.13
C GLU A 437 19.04 -15.70 1.87
N TRP A 438 18.16 -15.25 2.77
CA TRP A 438 16.71 -15.46 2.70
C TRP A 438 15.96 -14.16 2.96
N ALA A 439 15.03 -13.84 2.07
CA ALA A 439 14.06 -12.75 2.28
C ALA A 439 13.08 -13.05 3.42
N GLY A 440 12.43 -12.02 3.95
CA GLY A 440 11.62 -12.08 5.17
C GLY A 440 10.71 -13.28 5.31
N ALA A 441 9.92 -13.62 4.27
CA ALA A 441 8.99 -14.76 4.31
C ALA A 441 9.70 -16.13 4.50
N TYR A 442 10.93 -16.25 4.01
CA TYR A 442 11.72 -17.49 4.06
C TYR A 442 12.76 -17.50 5.17
N ASN A 443 13.00 -16.34 5.80
CA ASN A 443 14.10 -16.13 6.74
C ASN A 443 13.90 -16.88 8.04
N PRO A 444 14.76 -17.91 8.38
CA PRO A 444 14.61 -18.66 9.61
C PRO A 444 14.94 -17.85 10.87
N TYR A 445 15.77 -16.78 10.77
CA TYR A 445 16.12 -15.94 11.90
C TYR A 445 14.92 -15.05 12.29
N LEU A 446 14.32 -14.32 11.34
CA LEU A 446 13.17 -13.46 11.61
C LEU A 446 11.95 -14.27 12.08
N ASN A 447 11.61 -15.36 11.38
CA ASN A 447 10.48 -16.21 11.76
C ASN A 447 10.74 -16.96 13.08
N GLY A 448 11.96 -17.39 13.34
CA GLY A 448 12.35 -18.00 14.62
C GLY A 448 12.25 -17.03 15.81
N MET A 449 12.49 -15.74 15.60
CA MET A 449 12.29 -14.68 16.59
C MET A 449 10.81 -14.55 16.98
N LEU A 450 9.91 -14.57 16.01
CA LEU A 450 8.46 -14.58 16.24
C LEU A 450 8.00 -15.81 17.02
N ASP A 451 8.55 -16.99 16.68
CA ASP A 451 8.23 -18.24 17.37
C ASP A 451 8.72 -18.21 18.83
N GLU A 452 9.94 -17.69 19.11
CA GLU A 452 10.48 -17.56 20.47
C GLU A 452 9.71 -16.55 21.31
N PHE A 453 9.26 -15.44 20.69
CA PHE A 453 8.38 -14.47 21.35
C PHE A 453 7.00 -15.05 21.67
N GLY A 454 6.54 -16.04 20.91
CA GLY A 454 5.17 -16.59 20.99
C GLY A 454 4.15 -15.73 20.25
N PHE A 455 4.53 -15.17 19.11
CA PHE A 455 3.64 -14.36 18.27
C PHE A 455 2.40 -15.17 17.84
N ASP A 456 1.22 -14.62 18.10
CA ASP A 456 -0.08 -15.25 17.82
C ASP A 456 -0.95 -14.44 16.83
N GLY A 457 -0.34 -13.59 16.01
CA GLY A 457 -0.99 -12.87 14.93
C GLY A 457 -0.88 -13.63 13.59
N LEU A 458 -1.67 -13.18 12.58
CA LEU A 458 -1.52 -13.67 11.22
C LEU A 458 -0.23 -13.11 10.59
N LYS A 459 0.47 -13.98 9.84
CA LYS A 459 1.58 -13.60 8.95
C LYS A 459 1.11 -13.66 7.50
N ILE A 460 1.05 -12.52 6.82
CA ILE A 460 0.84 -12.42 5.38
C ILE A 460 2.16 -12.08 4.69
N THR A 461 2.40 -12.62 3.49
CA THR A 461 3.51 -12.11 2.67
C THR A 461 3.11 -10.82 1.99
N ASP A 462 4.08 -10.00 1.63
CA ASP A 462 3.88 -8.97 0.63
C ASP A 462 3.60 -9.62 -0.75
N TRP A 463 3.22 -8.81 -1.76
CA TRP A 463 2.76 -9.27 -3.07
C TRP A 463 3.91 -9.75 -3.96
N GLY A 464 3.69 -10.82 -4.71
CA GLY A 464 4.69 -11.37 -5.62
C GLY A 464 5.81 -12.19 -4.98
N VAL A 465 5.81 -12.39 -3.66
CA VAL A 465 6.87 -13.12 -2.92
C VAL A 465 7.08 -14.54 -3.46
N PHE A 466 6.03 -15.22 -3.87
CA PHE A 466 6.15 -16.55 -4.45
C PHE A 466 6.36 -16.56 -5.97
N GLU A 467 6.32 -15.40 -6.63
CA GLU A 467 6.36 -15.24 -8.08
C GLU A 467 7.64 -14.57 -8.57
N PHE A 468 7.85 -13.30 -8.18
CA PHE A 468 8.88 -12.46 -8.80
C PHE A 468 9.54 -11.41 -7.88
N ALA A 469 8.89 -10.94 -6.83
CA ALA A 469 9.43 -9.94 -5.90
C ALA A 469 9.68 -10.58 -4.54
N GLY A 470 10.78 -10.20 -3.85
CA GLY A 470 11.10 -10.80 -2.54
C GLY A 470 11.32 -12.31 -2.58
N VAL A 471 11.61 -12.87 -3.72
CA VAL A 471 11.99 -14.28 -3.88
C VAL A 471 13.45 -14.54 -3.52
N TRP A 472 14.11 -13.53 -2.95
CA TRP A 472 15.54 -13.53 -2.70
C TRP A 472 15.97 -14.70 -1.83
N GLY A 473 16.92 -15.49 -2.34
CA GLY A 473 17.36 -16.73 -1.74
C GLY A 473 16.54 -17.97 -2.13
N ALA A 474 15.34 -17.78 -2.67
CA ALA A 474 14.47 -18.84 -3.16
C ALA A 474 14.29 -18.82 -4.69
N GLU A 475 15.10 -18.04 -5.41
CA GLU A 475 14.98 -17.82 -6.86
C GLU A 475 15.05 -19.14 -7.64
N ASP A 476 15.91 -20.07 -7.21
CA ASP A 476 16.11 -21.38 -7.86
C ASP A 476 15.03 -22.40 -7.53
N LEU A 477 14.10 -22.10 -6.61
CA LEU A 477 13.03 -22.99 -6.22
C LEU A 477 11.81 -22.80 -7.14
N PRO A 478 11.18 -23.89 -7.62
CA PRO A 478 9.85 -23.81 -8.24
C PRO A 478 8.80 -23.20 -7.29
N GLN A 479 7.77 -22.56 -7.84
CA GLN A 479 6.72 -21.92 -7.03
C GLN A 479 6.11 -22.83 -5.95
N PRO A 480 5.74 -24.11 -6.22
CA PRO A 480 5.22 -24.99 -5.17
C PRO A 480 6.22 -25.20 -4.02
N GLU A 481 7.52 -25.21 -4.31
CA GLU A 481 8.55 -25.35 -3.28
C GLU A 481 8.71 -24.07 -2.44
N ARG A 482 8.57 -22.89 -3.08
CA ARG A 482 8.57 -21.58 -2.37
C ARG A 482 7.40 -21.51 -1.40
N VAL A 483 6.20 -21.87 -1.86
CA VAL A 483 4.98 -21.86 -1.03
C VAL A 483 5.12 -22.85 0.14
N ALA A 484 5.55 -24.09 -0.11
CA ALA A 484 5.78 -25.08 0.94
C ALA A 484 6.80 -24.58 1.98
N LEU A 485 7.90 -23.93 1.52
CA LEU A 485 8.90 -23.35 2.40
C LEU A 485 8.30 -22.20 3.24
N GLY A 486 7.48 -21.32 2.66
CA GLY A 486 6.79 -20.25 3.38
C GLY A 486 5.91 -20.81 4.52
N TRP A 487 5.14 -21.85 4.26
CA TRP A 487 4.34 -22.54 5.29
C TRP A 487 5.20 -23.18 6.38
N GLU A 488 6.33 -23.80 6.01
CA GLU A 488 7.30 -24.36 6.96
C GLU A 488 7.94 -23.26 7.84
N ARG A 489 7.95 -22.00 7.40
CA ARG A 489 8.35 -20.80 8.16
C ARG A 489 7.19 -20.12 8.91
N GLY A 490 5.98 -20.70 8.83
CA GLY A 490 4.81 -20.23 9.57
C GLY A 490 4.08 -19.06 8.91
N VAL A 491 4.26 -18.82 7.61
CA VAL A 491 3.40 -17.93 6.83
C VAL A 491 1.97 -18.48 6.87
N ASN A 492 0.99 -17.60 7.14
CA ASN A 492 -0.44 -17.96 7.11
C ASN A 492 -1.02 -17.65 5.74
N LEU A 493 -0.97 -16.39 5.29
CA LEU A 493 -1.63 -15.93 4.09
C LEU A 493 -0.62 -15.61 2.98
N LEU A 494 -0.97 -16.00 1.75
CA LEU A 494 -0.13 -15.85 0.57
C LEU A 494 -0.57 -14.59 -0.19
N GLY A 495 0.06 -13.46 0.11
CA GLY A 495 -0.29 -12.15 -0.44
C GLY A 495 -0.14 -12.08 -1.96
N GLY A 496 -1.19 -11.63 -2.65
CA GLY A 496 -1.22 -11.45 -4.09
C GLY A 496 -1.15 -12.73 -4.92
N PHE A 497 -1.45 -13.90 -4.33
CA PHE A 497 -1.28 -15.20 -5.00
C PHE A 497 -2.62 -15.84 -5.32
N ASP A 498 -2.80 -16.33 -6.57
CA ASP A 498 -4.08 -16.79 -7.12
C ASP A 498 -4.07 -18.24 -7.64
N ASP A 499 -2.90 -18.90 -7.75
CA ASP A 499 -2.78 -20.21 -8.40
C ASP A 499 -3.12 -21.38 -7.47
N THR A 500 -4.34 -21.89 -7.56
CA THR A 500 -4.84 -23.01 -6.76
C THR A 500 -4.13 -24.33 -7.07
N GLN A 501 -3.60 -24.51 -8.31
CA GLN A 501 -2.86 -25.74 -8.65
C GLN A 501 -1.49 -25.74 -7.95
N VAL A 502 -0.81 -24.60 -7.94
CA VAL A 502 0.46 -24.45 -7.18
C VAL A 502 0.23 -24.74 -5.69
N ILE A 503 -0.92 -24.32 -5.12
CA ILE A 503 -1.27 -24.64 -3.73
C ILE A 503 -1.41 -26.15 -3.52
N ALA A 504 -2.11 -26.84 -4.40
CA ALA A 504 -2.27 -28.29 -4.31
C ALA A 504 -0.92 -29.03 -4.42
N ASP A 505 -0.06 -28.60 -5.33
CA ASP A 505 1.29 -29.14 -5.52
C ASP A 505 2.19 -28.85 -4.31
N ALA A 506 2.11 -27.62 -3.74
CA ALA A 506 2.84 -27.25 -2.54
C ALA A 506 2.42 -28.07 -1.30
N TYR A 507 1.11 -28.31 -1.13
CA TYR A 507 0.62 -29.18 -0.08
C TYR A 507 1.10 -30.62 -0.25
N ALA A 508 1.08 -31.14 -1.47
CA ALA A 508 1.60 -32.49 -1.77
C ALA A 508 3.11 -32.59 -1.47
N LEU A 509 3.90 -31.56 -1.80
CA LEU A 509 5.31 -31.48 -1.44
C LEU A 509 5.52 -31.42 0.08
N LEU A 510 4.67 -30.66 0.79
CA LEU A 510 4.73 -30.60 2.25
C LEU A 510 4.50 -31.98 2.88
N VAL A 511 3.54 -32.74 2.35
CA VAL A 511 3.27 -34.15 2.75
C VAL A 511 4.45 -35.05 2.40
N GLU A 512 5.03 -34.93 1.22
CA GLU A 512 6.21 -35.72 0.81
C GLU A 512 7.40 -35.48 1.74
N ARG A 513 7.67 -34.22 2.10
CA ARG A 513 8.81 -33.81 2.94
C ARG A 513 8.64 -34.20 4.42
N ASN A 514 7.45 -34.01 4.95
CA ASN A 514 7.20 -34.04 6.40
C ASN A 514 6.34 -35.23 6.85
N GLY A 515 5.67 -35.91 5.92
CA GLY A 515 4.61 -36.88 6.21
C GLY A 515 3.27 -36.19 6.46
N GLN A 516 2.16 -36.93 6.27
CA GLN A 516 0.79 -36.42 6.33
C GLN A 516 0.50 -35.65 7.65
N GLU A 517 0.76 -36.28 8.80
CA GLU A 517 0.45 -35.73 10.12
C GLU A 517 1.11 -34.38 10.36
N LYS A 518 2.38 -34.21 9.97
CA LYS A 518 3.09 -32.94 10.17
C LYS A 518 2.69 -31.89 9.14
N ALA A 519 2.39 -32.28 7.90
CA ALA A 519 1.87 -31.37 6.89
C ALA A 519 0.51 -30.82 7.32
N ASP A 520 -0.39 -31.69 7.79
CA ASP A 520 -1.70 -31.28 8.32
C ASP A 520 -1.55 -30.35 9.53
N GLU A 521 -0.63 -30.63 10.48
CA GLU A 521 -0.37 -29.76 11.63
C GLU A 521 0.02 -28.34 11.21
N ILE A 522 0.88 -28.20 10.19
CA ILE A 522 1.33 -26.89 9.69
C ILE A 522 0.16 -26.13 9.07
N ILE A 523 -0.61 -26.79 8.20
CA ILE A 523 -1.74 -26.15 7.50
C ILE A 523 -2.91 -25.89 8.46
N ASP A 524 -3.20 -26.81 9.39
CA ASP A 524 -4.24 -26.64 10.40
C ASP A 524 -3.95 -25.44 11.31
N LYS A 525 -2.67 -25.24 11.70
CA LYS A 525 -2.27 -24.06 12.48
C LYS A 525 -2.54 -22.76 11.71
N ALA A 526 -2.15 -22.73 10.43
CA ALA A 526 -2.32 -21.54 9.59
C ALA A 526 -3.80 -21.23 9.33
N ALA A 527 -4.58 -22.23 8.92
CA ALA A 527 -5.99 -22.09 8.59
C ALA A 527 -6.85 -21.81 9.84
N SER A 528 -6.55 -22.44 10.99
CA SER A 528 -7.27 -22.16 12.25
C SER A 528 -7.13 -20.72 12.63
N LYS A 529 -5.91 -20.13 12.59
CA LYS A 529 -5.72 -18.73 12.96
C LYS A 529 -6.47 -17.79 12.01
N PHE A 530 -6.49 -18.09 10.71
CA PHE A 530 -7.23 -17.29 9.74
C PHE A 530 -8.74 -17.33 9.96
N ILE A 531 -9.31 -18.52 10.16
CA ILE A 531 -10.75 -18.70 10.45
C ILE A 531 -11.13 -18.03 11.77
N GLU A 532 -10.32 -18.21 12.84
CA GLU A 532 -10.57 -17.59 14.15
C GLU A 532 -10.66 -16.06 14.02
N VAL A 533 -9.73 -15.43 13.31
CA VAL A 533 -9.76 -13.98 13.06
C VAL A 533 -11.02 -13.55 12.31
N MET A 534 -11.46 -14.30 11.29
CA MET A 534 -12.69 -13.98 10.57
C MET A 534 -13.94 -14.12 11.45
N MET A 535 -13.96 -15.07 12.39
CA MET A 535 -15.04 -15.22 13.36
C MET A 535 -15.03 -14.08 14.38
N ASP A 536 -13.85 -13.69 14.88
CA ASP A 536 -13.68 -12.55 15.79
C ASP A 536 -14.14 -11.22 15.16
N LEU A 537 -13.99 -11.07 13.86
CA LEU A 537 -14.49 -9.93 13.07
C LEU A 537 -16.01 -10.00 12.76
N ASN A 538 -16.72 -10.98 13.30
CA ASN A 538 -18.14 -11.24 13.08
C ASN A 538 -18.52 -11.52 11.60
N MET A 539 -17.57 -11.95 10.77
CA MET A 539 -17.79 -12.11 9.33
C MET A 539 -18.67 -13.32 8.99
N PHE A 540 -18.61 -14.41 9.76
CA PHE A 540 -19.44 -15.60 9.53
C PHE A 540 -20.92 -15.32 9.76
N ASP A 541 -21.23 -14.49 10.74
CA ASP A 541 -22.59 -14.17 11.13
C ASP A 541 -23.13 -13.01 10.31
N GLN A 542 -22.38 -11.88 10.20
CA GLN A 542 -22.80 -10.68 9.49
C GLN A 542 -21.70 -10.15 8.52
N PRO A 543 -21.59 -10.71 7.29
CA PRO A 543 -20.60 -10.25 6.30
C PRO A 543 -21.07 -9.08 5.43
N TYR A 544 -22.36 -8.71 5.45
CA TYR A 544 -22.97 -7.72 4.56
C TYR A 544 -23.00 -6.33 5.17
N VAL A 545 -22.95 -5.32 4.32
CA VAL A 545 -22.99 -3.90 4.71
C VAL A 545 -24.21 -3.17 4.11
N ASP A 546 -24.69 -2.14 4.83
CA ASP A 546 -25.77 -1.27 4.39
C ASP A 546 -25.20 -0.13 3.54
N THR A 547 -25.49 -0.13 2.23
CA THR A 547 -24.99 0.88 1.30
C THR A 547 -25.57 2.29 1.55
N ALA A 548 -26.70 2.40 2.28
CA ALA A 548 -27.26 3.68 2.67
C ALA A 548 -26.50 4.28 3.87
N GLU A 549 -25.99 3.46 4.78
CA GLU A 549 -25.08 3.93 5.84
C GLU A 549 -23.73 4.32 5.26
N THR A 550 -23.19 3.53 4.33
CA THR A 550 -21.96 3.90 3.60
C THR A 550 -22.05 5.31 3.02
N ALA A 551 -23.16 5.63 2.35
CA ALA A 551 -23.34 6.93 1.73
C ALA A 551 -23.43 8.11 2.72
N LYS A 552 -23.70 7.84 4.01
CA LYS A 552 -23.69 8.86 5.06
C LYS A 552 -22.29 9.07 5.66
N LEU A 553 -21.47 8.05 5.61
CA LEU A 553 -20.13 8.06 6.21
C LEU A 553 -19.07 8.50 5.19
N VAL A 554 -18.97 7.76 4.09
CA VAL A 554 -17.90 7.92 3.12
C VAL A 554 -18.19 9.05 2.15
N GLY A 555 -17.30 10.06 2.12
CA GLY A 555 -17.43 11.22 1.23
C GLY A 555 -18.55 12.19 1.64
N SER A 556 -19.03 12.12 2.87
CA SER A 556 -19.98 13.09 3.43
C SER A 556 -19.30 14.44 3.72
N ASP A 557 -20.12 15.51 3.80
CA ASP A 557 -19.59 16.83 4.23
C ASP A 557 -18.97 16.78 5.64
N GLU A 558 -19.47 15.91 6.51
CA GLU A 558 -18.99 15.72 7.88
C GLU A 558 -17.60 15.05 7.87
N SER A 559 -17.44 13.96 7.13
CA SER A 559 -16.14 13.28 7.03
C SER A 559 -15.08 14.15 6.33
N ALA A 560 -15.47 14.88 5.26
CA ALA A 560 -14.57 15.83 4.61
C ALA A 560 -14.14 16.98 5.54
N ALA A 561 -15.06 17.49 6.38
CA ALA A 561 -14.75 18.51 7.37
C ALA A 561 -13.81 18.00 8.46
N TYR A 562 -13.99 16.76 8.92
CA TYR A 562 -13.09 16.10 9.86
C TYR A 562 -11.70 15.88 9.24
N GLY A 563 -11.65 15.38 8.01
CA GLY A 563 -10.38 15.24 7.28
C GLY A 563 -9.61 16.57 7.16
N LEU A 564 -10.31 17.65 6.86
CA LEU A 564 -9.70 19.00 6.81
C LEU A 564 -9.18 19.45 8.19
N GLU A 565 -9.89 19.12 9.28
CA GLU A 565 -9.43 19.45 10.63
C GLU A 565 -8.12 18.73 10.97
N THR A 566 -8.03 17.42 10.68
CA THR A 566 -6.77 16.68 10.89
C THR A 566 -5.63 17.23 10.04
N GLN A 567 -5.90 17.72 8.82
CA GLN A 567 -4.89 18.36 7.98
C GLN A 567 -4.35 19.66 8.58
N ARG A 568 -5.17 20.44 9.29
CA ARG A 568 -4.73 21.68 9.97
C ARG A 568 -3.67 21.42 11.02
N GLU A 569 -3.76 20.29 11.74
CA GLU A 569 -2.80 19.93 12.79
C GLU A 569 -1.44 19.48 12.22
N SER A 570 -1.35 19.12 10.93
CA SER A 570 -0.19 18.47 10.35
C SER A 570 0.77 19.39 9.59
N VAL A 571 0.38 20.64 9.28
CA VAL A 571 1.25 21.55 8.52
C VAL A 571 2.37 22.10 9.40
N VAL A 572 3.61 21.90 8.97
CA VAL A 572 4.82 22.36 9.69
C VAL A 572 5.30 23.68 9.12
N MET A 573 5.39 24.73 9.92
CA MET A 573 6.08 25.96 9.53
C MET A 573 7.53 25.85 10.00
N ILE A 574 8.49 25.92 9.08
CA ILE A 574 9.92 25.86 9.42
C ILE A 574 10.64 27.21 9.29
N LYS A 575 10.09 28.15 8.52
CA LYS A 575 10.60 29.51 8.37
C LYS A 575 9.47 30.52 8.32
N ASN A 576 9.64 31.66 8.98
CA ASN A 576 8.76 32.83 8.90
C ASN A 576 9.48 34.07 9.46
N ASP A 577 9.86 34.96 8.58
CA ASP A 577 10.51 36.27 8.94
C ASP A 577 9.55 37.30 9.52
N GLY A 578 8.29 36.92 9.78
CA GLY A 578 7.21 37.78 10.25
C GLY A 578 6.25 38.20 9.14
N THR A 579 6.40 37.67 7.95
CA THR A 579 5.52 37.91 6.79
C THR A 579 4.08 37.44 7.06
N ILE A 580 3.89 36.31 7.69
CA ILE A 580 2.57 35.80 8.08
C ILE A 580 2.42 35.75 9.60
N SER A 581 1.19 35.96 10.07
CA SER A 581 0.89 36.00 11.50
C SER A 581 -0.59 35.77 11.78
N LYS A 582 -0.94 35.60 13.06
CA LYS A 582 -2.33 35.49 13.52
C LYS A 582 -3.22 36.69 13.17
N ASP A 583 -2.63 37.87 12.88
CA ASP A 583 -3.41 39.03 12.50
C ASP A 583 -3.89 38.96 11.04
N GLY A 584 -3.41 37.96 10.29
CA GLY A 584 -3.79 37.71 8.93
C GLY A 584 -3.32 38.72 7.89
N ALA A 585 -3.76 38.54 6.66
CA ALA A 585 -3.48 39.48 5.58
C ALA A 585 -4.25 40.80 5.73
N LYS A 586 -3.69 41.87 5.20
CA LYS A 586 -4.31 43.20 5.27
C LYS A 586 -5.56 43.34 4.40
N ALA A 587 -5.70 42.53 3.37
CA ALA A 587 -6.86 42.52 2.45
C ALA A 587 -7.75 41.30 2.74
N ASP A 588 -9.06 41.46 2.59
CA ASP A 588 -10.02 40.35 2.73
C ASP A 588 -9.77 39.24 1.71
N LYS A 589 -9.29 39.60 0.52
CA LYS A 589 -8.88 38.69 -0.56
C LYS A 589 -7.58 39.18 -1.18
N PRO A 590 -6.42 38.78 -0.62
CA PRO A 590 -5.11 39.22 -1.11
C PRO A 590 -4.86 38.73 -2.54
N LYS A 591 -4.03 39.47 -3.27
CA LYS A 591 -3.59 39.12 -4.60
C LYS A 591 -2.31 38.30 -4.51
N VAL A 592 -2.30 37.13 -5.15
CA VAL A 592 -1.16 36.22 -5.14
C VAL A 592 -0.72 35.83 -6.54
N TYR A 593 0.58 35.68 -6.74
CA TYR A 593 1.13 35.05 -7.95
C TYR A 593 1.46 33.58 -7.65
N VAL A 594 0.98 32.67 -8.48
CA VAL A 594 1.25 31.22 -8.45
C VAL A 594 1.89 30.82 -9.78
N PRO A 595 3.19 30.47 -9.82
CA PRO A 595 3.85 30.08 -11.05
C PRO A 595 3.39 28.73 -11.56
N TYR A 596 3.57 28.49 -12.87
CA TYR A 596 3.57 27.15 -13.43
C TYR A 596 4.94 26.50 -13.32
N VAL A 597 4.96 25.20 -13.14
CA VAL A 597 6.16 24.36 -13.14
C VAL A 597 6.18 23.44 -14.35
N TYR A 598 7.38 23.20 -14.87
CA TYR A 598 7.60 22.23 -15.92
C TYR A 598 7.88 20.86 -15.29
N ASN A 599 7.10 19.87 -15.68
CA ASN A 599 7.31 18.49 -15.31
C ASN A 599 7.78 17.70 -16.54
N THR A 600 8.91 17.03 -16.43
CA THR A 600 9.42 16.16 -17.49
C THR A 600 8.52 14.96 -17.75
N GLY A 601 7.63 14.63 -16.80
CA GLY A 601 6.81 13.42 -16.81
C GLY A 601 7.59 12.14 -16.54
N PHE A 602 8.90 12.26 -16.30
CA PHE A 602 9.72 11.12 -15.93
C PHE A 602 9.27 10.52 -14.61
N SER A 603 9.11 9.22 -14.57
CA SER A 603 8.80 8.52 -13.33
C SER A 603 9.41 7.12 -13.32
N VAL A 604 9.72 6.63 -12.14
CA VAL A 604 10.10 5.25 -11.88
C VAL A 604 8.97 4.62 -11.08
N SER A 605 8.42 3.52 -11.58
CA SER A 605 7.42 2.79 -10.81
C SER A 605 8.09 2.12 -9.60
N TRP A 606 7.32 1.84 -8.58
CA TRP A 606 7.76 1.11 -7.39
C TRP A 606 8.40 -0.27 -7.73
N MET A 607 8.05 -0.84 -8.88
CA MET A 607 8.66 -2.05 -9.42
C MET A 607 9.88 -1.80 -10.33
N GLY A 608 10.41 -0.57 -10.35
CA GLY A 608 11.57 -0.21 -11.15
C GLY A 608 11.30 0.02 -12.64
N GLY A 609 10.05 0.10 -13.07
CA GLY A 609 9.69 0.48 -14.42
C GLY A 609 9.96 1.96 -14.69
N ILE A 610 10.80 2.26 -15.68
CA ILE A 610 11.09 3.64 -16.09
C ILE A 610 10.05 4.10 -17.11
N ASN A 611 9.35 5.18 -16.79
CA ASN A 611 8.55 5.93 -17.74
C ASN A 611 9.32 7.20 -18.11
N PRO A 612 9.79 7.33 -19.34
CA PRO A 612 10.52 8.52 -19.78
C PRO A 612 9.65 9.79 -19.74
N GLY A 613 8.33 9.60 -19.64
CA GLY A 613 7.38 10.69 -19.51
C GLY A 613 7.18 11.52 -20.77
N LYS A 614 6.21 12.42 -20.69
CA LYS A 614 5.97 13.48 -21.65
C LYS A 614 6.00 14.80 -20.90
N GLY A 615 6.78 15.77 -21.34
CA GLY A 615 6.84 17.07 -20.72
C GLY A 615 5.46 17.72 -20.62
N SER A 616 5.20 18.36 -19.49
CA SER A 616 3.94 19.05 -19.24
C SER A 616 4.14 20.29 -18.37
N TRP A 617 3.20 21.22 -18.45
CA TRP A 617 3.14 22.37 -17.58
C TRP A 617 1.92 22.30 -16.69
N SER A 618 2.08 22.54 -15.40
CA SER A 618 0.98 22.61 -14.43
C SER A 618 1.19 23.77 -13.47
N PRO A 619 0.12 24.35 -12.90
CA PRO A 619 0.29 25.31 -11.82
C PRO A 619 0.98 24.62 -10.62
N SER A 620 1.85 25.36 -9.94
CA SER A 620 2.58 24.84 -8.77
C SER A 620 1.68 24.47 -7.59
N MET A 621 0.47 25.05 -7.53
CA MET A 621 -0.58 24.70 -6.58
C MET A 621 -1.96 24.73 -7.26
N ASP A 622 -2.95 24.10 -6.64
CA ASP A 622 -4.34 24.11 -7.11
C ASP A 622 -4.93 25.52 -7.10
N ILE A 623 -5.03 26.12 -8.30
CA ILE A 623 -5.54 27.49 -8.50
C ILE A 623 -7.02 27.61 -8.13
N ASP A 624 -7.83 26.57 -8.39
CA ASP A 624 -9.26 26.60 -8.10
C ASP A 624 -9.51 26.59 -6.59
N ALA A 625 -8.76 25.78 -5.83
CA ALA A 625 -8.80 25.81 -4.38
C ALA A 625 -8.34 27.17 -3.82
N LEU A 626 -7.21 27.69 -4.31
CA LEU A 626 -6.66 28.97 -3.86
C LEU A 626 -7.55 30.16 -4.24
N SER A 627 -8.27 30.10 -5.36
CA SER A 627 -9.18 31.16 -5.82
C SER A 627 -10.36 31.42 -4.88
N LYS A 628 -10.64 30.50 -3.96
CA LYS A 628 -11.61 30.73 -2.87
C LYS A 628 -11.14 31.81 -1.90
N TYR A 629 -9.82 31.96 -1.72
CA TYR A 629 -9.15 32.78 -0.72
C TYR A 629 -8.43 33.99 -1.29
N PHE A 630 -7.92 33.90 -2.53
CA PHE A 630 -7.01 34.87 -3.15
C PHE A 630 -7.49 35.29 -4.55
N ASP A 631 -7.07 36.49 -4.97
CA ASP A 631 -7.06 36.88 -6.37
C ASP A 631 -5.78 36.36 -7.01
N VAL A 632 -5.87 35.28 -7.79
CA VAL A 632 -4.71 34.56 -8.30
C VAL A 632 -4.28 35.12 -9.67
N ILE A 633 -2.99 35.45 -9.79
CA ILE A 633 -2.28 35.68 -11.04
C ILE A 633 -1.43 34.44 -11.31
N THR A 634 -1.35 34.05 -12.58
CA THR A 634 -0.54 32.89 -12.99
C THR A 634 0.03 33.08 -14.39
N ASP A 635 0.86 32.14 -14.82
CA ASP A 635 1.46 32.09 -16.15
C ASP A 635 0.47 31.63 -17.23
N THR A 636 0.89 31.69 -18.49
CA THR A 636 0.12 31.19 -19.62
C THR A 636 0.93 30.11 -20.34
N VAL A 637 0.41 28.91 -20.43
CA VAL A 637 1.00 27.81 -21.21
C VAL A 637 0.73 28.07 -22.70
N ASN A 638 1.79 28.01 -23.49
CA ASN A 638 1.71 28.17 -24.95
C ASN A 638 1.40 26.82 -25.62
N ASP A 639 1.19 26.84 -26.94
CA ASP A 639 1.07 25.60 -27.73
C ASP A 639 2.40 24.81 -27.67
N PRO A 640 2.38 23.47 -27.57
CA PRO A 640 3.57 22.66 -27.46
C PRO A 640 4.44 22.72 -28.74
N THR A 641 5.76 22.85 -28.57
CA THR A 641 6.72 23.00 -29.68
C THR A 641 7.76 21.87 -29.78
N GLY A 642 7.68 20.89 -28.89
CA GLY A 642 8.59 19.73 -28.88
C GLY A 642 8.31 18.73 -30.01
N ASP A 643 9.21 17.77 -30.15
CA ASP A 643 9.08 16.70 -31.14
C ASP A 643 7.79 15.89 -30.90
N PRO A 644 7.11 15.44 -31.97
CA PRO A 644 5.91 14.64 -31.83
C PRO A 644 6.16 13.32 -31.09
N ASP A 645 5.20 12.95 -30.25
CA ASP A 645 5.19 11.63 -29.61
C ASP A 645 4.83 10.50 -30.62
N GLU A 646 4.74 9.27 -30.13
CA GLU A 646 4.42 8.09 -30.96
C GLU A 646 3.04 8.18 -31.64
N GLU A 647 2.14 9.00 -31.09
CA GLU A 647 0.79 9.26 -31.62
C GLU A 647 0.76 10.45 -32.58
N GLY A 648 1.88 11.15 -32.73
CA GLY A 648 2.04 12.31 -33.62
C GLY A 648 1.61 13.64 -32.99
N ASN A 649 1.38 13.72 -31.67
CA ASN A 649 1.09 14.94 -30.96
C ASN A 649 2.39 15.64 -30.56
N ALA A 650 2.47 16.96 -30.74
CA ALA A 650 3.60 17.73 -30.25
C ALA A 650 3.71 17.65 -28.72
N THR A 651 4.93 17.55 -28.19
CA THR A 651 5.19 17.50 -26.76
C THR A 651 5.56 18.89 -26.22
N TYR A 652 5.35 19.10 -24.92
CA TYR A 652 5.76 20.34 -24.27
C TYR A 652 7.26 20.38 -24.00
N THR A 653 7.83 21.55 -24.13
CA THR A 653 9.21 21.88 -23.79
C THR A 653 9.26 22.91 -22.65
N PRO A 654 10.42 23.09 -21.97
CA PRO A 654 10.59 24.14 -20.98
C PRO A 654 10.34 25.59 -21.52
N ASP A 655 10.37 25.79 -22.84
CA ASP A 655 10.16 27.10 -23.47
C ASP A 655 8.67 27.41 -23.78
N ASP A 656 7.76 26.44 -23.59
CA ASP A 656 6.34 26.57 -23.95
C ASP A 656 5.52 27.27 -22.86
N ILE A 657 6.06 28.31 -22.28
CA ILE A 657 5.45 29.12 -21.21
C ILE A 657 5.62 30.63 -21.48
N THR A 658 4.59 31.38 -21.23
CA THR A 658 4.67 32.82 -21.08
C THR A 658 4.47 33.18 -19.62
N ARG A 659 5.56 33.56 -18.94
CA ARG A 659 5.52 34.00 -17.53
C ARG A 659 4.69 35.27 -17.37
N ALA A 660 4.01 35.45 -16.24
CA ALA A 660 3.32 36.67 -15.90
C ALA A 660 4.27 37.87 -15.92
N ALA A 661 3.75 39.06 -16.25
CA ALA A 661 4.58 40.25 -16.32
C ALA A 661 5.16 40.59 -14.92
N LYS A 662 6.44 41.00 -14.86
CA LYS A 662 7.11 41.34 -13.59
C LYS A 662 6.37 42.43 -12.84
N GLU A 663 5.75 43.38 -13.55
CA GLU A 663 4.94 44.47 -12.96
C GLU A 663 3.67 43.93 -12.31
N ASP A 664 3.06 42.89 -12.88
CA ASP A 664 1.87 42.27 -12.30
C ASP A 664 2.24 41.47 -11.04
N ILE A 665 3.34 40.71 -11.10
CA ILE A 665 3.87 39.98 -9.93
C ILE A 665 4.24 40.93 -8.80
N ALA A 666 4.95 42.01 -9.11
CA ALA A 666 5.32 43.04 -8.13
C ALA A 666 4.12 43.81 -7.54
N SER A 667 2.92 43.66 -8.12
CA SER A 667 1.67 44.21 -7.59
C SER A 667 0.91 43.26 -6.65
N CYS A 668 1.40 42.06 -6.46
CA CYS A 668 0.81 41.08 -5.56
C CYS A 668 1.11 41.37 -4.10
N ASP A 669 0.29 40.84 -3.20
CA ASP A 669 0.54 40.84 -1.74
C ASP A 669 1.53 39.76 -1.35
N TYR A 670 1.49 38.61 -2.07
CA TYR A 670 2.39 37.46 -1.88
C TYR A 670 2.71 36.80 -3.21
N VAL A 671 3.87 36.14 -3.27
CA VAL A 671 4.19 35.09 -4.24
C VAL A 671 4.08 33.75 -3.53
N LEU A 672 3.30 32.82 -4.08
CA LEU A 672 3.06 31.51 -3.48
C LEU A 672 3.51 30.41 -4.45
N VAL A 673 4.55 29.67 -4.06
CA VAL A 673 5.16 28.63 -4.87
C VAL A 673 4.95 27.26 -4.20
N GLY A 674 4.20 26.39 -4.85
CA GLY A 674 4.14 25.00 -4.48
C GLY A 674 5.34 24.24 -5.05
N MET A 675 5.93 23.37 -4.23
CA MET A 675 7.07 22.53 -4.60
C MET A 675 6.87 21.12 -4.06
N THR A 676 7.56 20.16 -4.65
CA THR A 676 7.69 18.80 -4.11
C THR A 676 9.15 18.54 -3.79
N ASN A 677 9.47 17.80 -2.71
CA ASN A 677 10.87 17.47 -2.41
C ASN A 677 11.57 16.81 -3.61
N PRO A 678 12.92 16.94 -3.73
CA PRO A 678 13.64 16.41 -4.87
C PRO A 678 13.34 14.93 -5.13
N TYR A 679 12.93 14.61 -6.35
CA TYR A 679 12.67 13.25 -6.77
C TYR A 679 13.98 12.58 -7.21
N SER A 680 14.45 11.59 -6.45
CA SER A 680 15.70 10.91 -6.76
C SER A 680 15.51 9.76 -7.73
N VAL A 681 16.41 9.65 -8.69
CA VAL A 681 16.49 8.53 -9.62
C VAL A 681 17.78 7.76 -9.37
N SER A 682 17.66 6.60 -8.76
CA SER A 682 18.82 5.77 -8.40
C SER A 682 19.24 4.79 -9.50
N TYR A 683 18.66 4.86 -10.70
CA TYR A 683 18.80 3.83 -11.73
C TYR A 683 19.03 4.43 -13.13
N ASP A 684 19.63 3.64 -14.03
CA ASP A 684 19.73 3.96 -15.45
C ASP A 684 18.63 3.27 -16.29
N ASP A 685 18.60 3.56 -17.60
CA ASP A 685 17.62 3.04 -18.56
C ASP A 685 17.66 1.51 -18.72
N ASN A 686 18.72 0.83 -18.26
CA ASN A 686 18.85 -0.62 -18.37
C ASN A 686 18.21 -1.37 -17.18
N TYR A 687 17.77 -0.64 -16.17
CA TYR A 687 17.27 -1.21 -14.93
C TYR A 687 16.10 -2.17 -15.13
N VAL A 688 15.08 -1.77 -15.89
CA VAL A 688 13.89 -2.61 -16.15
C VAL A 688 14.27 -3.92 -16.82
N VAL A 689 15.16 -3.83 -17.81
CA VAL A 689 15.64 -5.01 -18.53
C VAL A 689 16.42 -5.93 -17.59
N ALA A 690 17.24 -5.36 -16.75
CA ALA A 690 18.03 -6.06 -15.77
C ALA A 690 17.15 -6.78 -14.73
N TRP A 691 16.11 -6.11 -14.21
CA TRP A 691 15.16 -6.66 -13.25
C TRP A 691 14.38 -7.86 -13.82
N ILE A 692 13.85 -7.77 -15.05
CA ILE A 692 13.16 -8.87 -15.73
C ILE A 692 14.08 -10.08 -15.93
N TYR A 693 15.34 -9.85 -16.29
CA TYR A 693 16.29 -10.93 -16.53
C TYR A 693 16.79 -11.59 -15.24
N GLN A 694 16.78 -10.90 -14.13
CA GLN A 694 17.15 -11.50 -12.85
C GLN A 694 16.05 -12.40 -12.27
N MET A 695 14.80 -12.18 -12.64
CA MET A 695 13.70 -13.11 -12.33
C MET A 695 13.86 -14.46 -13.05
N SER A 696 14.60 -14.52 -14.14
CA SER A 696 15.00 -15.75 -14.82
C SER A 696 16.48 -16.01 -14.59
N TYR A 697 16.84 -16.58 -13.47
CA TYR A 697 18.19 -16.88 -12.98
C TYR A 697 19.08 -17.63 -14.01
N ASP A 698 18.47 -18.33 -14.95
CA ASP A 698 19.13 -19.12 -15.98
C ASP A 698 19.93 -18.34 -17.02
N ASN A 699 19.85 -17.01 -17.03
CA ASN A 699 20.44 -16.21 -18.10
C ASN A 699 21.79 -15.55 -17.75
N GLY A 700 22.29 -15.68 -16.52
CA GLY A 700 23.64 -15.19 -16.12
C GLY A 700 23.86 -13.69 -16.35
N LEU A 701 22.79 -12.91 -16.39
CA LEU A 701 22.87 -11.47 -16.60
C LEU A 701 23.14 -10.80 -15.25
N PHE A 702 24.36 -10.43 -15.05
CA PHE A 702 24.81 -9.60 -13.95
C PHE A 702 24.81 -8.14 -14.39
N PHE A 703 24.55 -7.25 -13.44
CA PHE A 703 24.52 -5.81 -13.67
C PHE A 703 25.91 -5.18 -13.73
N GLU A 704 26.90 -5.82 -14.34
CA GLU A 704 28.27 -5.30 -14.42
C GLU A 704 28.34 -3.95 -15.17
N ASP A 705 27.39 -3.72 -16.11
CA ASP A 705 27.38 -2.54 -16.97
C ASP A 705 26.35 -1.47 -16.56
N THR A 706 25.65 -1.64 -15.44
CA THR A 706 24.63 -0.69 -14.98
C THR A 706 25.26 0.43 -14.16
N THR A 707 25.03 1.67 -14.54
CA THR A 707 25.44 2.83 -13.75
C THR A 707 24.50 3.01 -12.56
N TRP A 708 25.04 3.01 -11.36
CA TRP A 708 24.32 3.28 -10.13
C TRP A 708 24.49 4.73 -9.76
N TYR A 709 23.36 5.42 -9.57
CA TYR A 709 23.36 6.79 -9.06
C TYR A 709 23.10 6.79 -7.57
N PRO A 710 23.73 7.67 -6.79
CA PRO A 710 23.36 7.89 -5.40
C PRO A 710 21.96 8.50 -5.33
N ALA A 711 21.16 8.12 -4.35
CA ALA A 711 19.94 8.84 -4.04
C ALA A 711 20.28 10.28 -3.64
N SER A 712 19.66 11.26 -4.30
CA SER A 712 19.91 12.67 -4.03
C SER A 712 18.71 13.31 -3.30
N LEU A 713 18.99 14.05 -2.26
CA LEU A 713 18.02 14.86 -1.52
C LEU A 713 18.07 16.34 -1.88
N GLN A 714 18.70 16.70 -3.02
CA GLN A 714 18.75 18.07 -3.57
C GLN A 714 18.31 18.07 -5.04
N TYR A 715 17.89 19.26 -5.53
CA TYR A 715 17.44 19.41 -6.92
C TYR A 715 18.60 19.38 -7.93
N GLY A 716 19.68 20.05 -7.59
CA GLY A 716 20.84 20.13 -8.47
C GLY A 716 21.65 18.85 -8.53
N ALA A 717 22.44 18.68 -9.61
CA ALA A 717 23.34 17.57 -9.75
C ALA A 717 24.32 17.47 -8.57
N TYR A 718 24.61 16.26 -8.13
CA TYR A 718 25.40 15.99 -6.95
C TYR A 718 26.41 14.86 -7.21
N LYS A 719 27.63 15.00 -6.69
CA LYS A 719 28.67 14.00 -6.84
C LYS A 719 29.00 13.34 -5.50
N ALA A 720 28.82 12.03 -5.43
CA ALA A 720 29.07 11.21 -4.25
C ALA A 720 30.57 10.99 -3.97
N ASP A 721 31.27 12.02 -3.51
CA ASP A 721 32.73 11.95 -3.30
C ASP A 721 33.12 11.30 -1.97
N THR A 722 32.24 11.28 -0.98
CA THR A 722 32.48 10.70 0.36
C THR A 722 31.73 9.39 0.59
N ALA A 723 30.93 8.95 -0.38
CA ALA A 723 30.19 7.70 -0.30
C ALA A 723 31.11 6.50 0.04
N ARG A 724 30.50 5.49 0.63
CA ARG A 724 31.16 4.23 1.02
C ARG A 724 31.86 3.61 -0.19
N GLU A 725 33.14 3.23 -0.05
CA GLU A 725 33.95 2.67 -1.16
C GLU A 725 33.52 1.25 -1.55
N THR A 726 32.87 0.53 -0.64
CA THR A 726 32.37 -0.82 -0.87
C THR A 726 30.92 -0.89 -0.44
N SER A 727 30.07 -1.36 -1.34
CA SER A 727 28.67 -1.64 -1.04
C SER A 727 28.58 -2.84 -0.08
N ILE A 728 27.70 -2.72 0.93
CA ILE A 728 27.35 -3.84 1.81
C ILE A 728 26.38 -4.77 1.09
N SER A 729 25.45 -4.21 0.33
CA SER A 729 24.30 -4.89 -0.29
C SER A 729 24.57 -5.46 -1.68
N GLY A 730 25.82 -5.63 -2.10
CA GLY A 730 26.10 -6.20 -3.43
C GLY A 730 25.51 -7.59 -3.62
N MET A 731 25.10 -7.93 -4.86
CA MET A 731 24.65 -9.29 -5.19
C MET A 731 25.76 -10.32 -5.04
N ILE A 732 25.41 -11.56 -4.70
CA ILE A 732 26.35 -12.68 -4.76
C ILE A 732 26.59 -13.07 -6.21
N LEU A 733 27.84 -13.00 -6.64
CA LEU A 733 28.26 -13.41 -7.98
C LEU A 733 28.41 -14.93 -8.08
N PRO A 734 28.44 -15.53 -9.33
CA PRO A 734 28.57 -16.98 -9.50
C PRO A 734 29.85 -17.59 -8.88
N ASP A 735 30.88 -16.79 -8.66
CA ASP A 735 32.10 -17.24 -7.98
C ASP A 735 32.01 -17.18 -6.45
N GLY A 736 30.84 -16.78 -5.91
CA GLY A 736 30.58 -16.66 -4.48
C GLY A 736 31.09 -15.36 -3.86
N THR A 737 31.59 -14.42 -4.67
CA THR A 737 31.97 -13.09 -4.17
C THR A 737 30.78 -12.13 -4.21
N ARG A 738 30.80 -11.09 -3.37
CA ARG A 738 29.77 -10.05 -3.37
C ARG A 738 30.14 -8.96 -4.38
N GLN A 739 29.18 -8.59 -5.22
CA GLN A 739 29.36 -7.48 -6.16
C GLN A 739 29.49 -6.16 -5.40
N ASN A 740 30.48 -5.37 -5.75
CA ASN A 740 30.56 -4.00 -5.22
C ASN A 740 29.64 -3.06 -6.01
N ARG A 741 28.68 -2.46 -5.31
CA ARG A 741 27.73 -1.48 -5.87
C ARG A 741 27.99 -0.05 -5.41
N SER A 742 29.17 0.24 -4.90
CA SER A 742 29.51 1.59 -4.48
C SER A 742 29.34 2.59 -5.63
N TYR A 743 28.66 3.68 -5.33
CA TYR A 743 28.49 4.82 -6.23
C TYR A 743 29.48 5.97 -5.93
N LYS A 744 30.53 5.71 -5.13
CA LYS A 744 31.52 6.72 -4.82
C LYS A 744 32.15 7.29 -6.10
N GLY A 745 32.14 8.62 -6.20
CA GLY A 745 32.65 9.35 -7.36
C GLY A 745 31.68 9.45 -8.53
N VAL A 746 30.51 8.81 -8.45
CA VAL A 746 29.44 8.92 -9.45
C VAL A 746 28.68 10.24 -9.21
N THR A 747 28.26 10.89 -10.29
CA THR A 747 27.44 12.11 -10.22
C THR A 747 25.97 11.75 -10.44
N ALA A 748 25.10 12.01 -9.46
CA ALA A 748 23.66 11.98 -9.65
C ALA A 748 23.25 13.14 -10.57
N PRO A 749 22.33 12.94 -11.53
CA PRO A 749 21.82 14.01 -12.36
C PRO A 749 20.97 14.99 -11.52
N GLU A 750 20.58 16.09 -12.16
CA GLU A 750 19.53 16.96 -11.61
C GLU A 750 18.24 16.18 -11.43
N ALA A 751 17.48 16.51 -10.37
CA ALA A 751 16.21 15.85 -10.09
C ALA A 751 15.22 16.04 -11.26
N PRO A 752 14.42 15.04 -11.62
CA PRO A 752 13.40 15.16 -12.68
C PRO A 752 12.41 16.32 -12.45
N ASN A 753 12.18 16.70 -11.20
CA ASN A 753 11.37 17.85 -10.80
C ASN A 753 12.21 19.12 -10.52
N TYR A 754 13.36 19.26 -11.15
CA TYR A 754 14.19 20.49 -11.06
C TYR A 754 13.42 21.76 -11.49
N GLY A 755 12.38 21.59 -12.33
CA GLY A 755 11.48 22.68 -12.71
C GLY A 755 10.79 23.41 -11.55
N ASP A 756 10.62 22.76 -10.39
CA ASP A 756 10.13 23.38 -9.17
C ASP A 756 11.10 24.47 -8.67
N LEU A 757 12.39 24.14 -8.65
CA LEU A 757 13.43 25.09 -8.26
C LEU A 757 13.57 26.25 -9.27
N GLU A 758 13.48 25.97 -10.57
CA GLU A 758 13.50 27.01 -11.62
C GLU A 758 12.30 27.97 -11.47
N ALA A 759 11.11 27.41 -11.16
CA ALA A 759 9.92 28.22 -10.92
C ALA A 759 10.08 29.12 -9.69
N LEU A 760 10.64 28.60 -8.60
CA LEU A 760 10.96 29.39 -7.40
C LEU A 760 11.98 30.49 -7.70
N GLN A 761 13.08 30.18 -8.37
CA GLN A 761 14.11 31.15 -8.75
C GLN A 761 13.54 32.29 -9.60
N TYR A 762 12.73 31.94 -10.62
CA TYR A 762 12.05 32.95 -11.45
C TYR A 762 11.11 33.81 -10.60
N ALA A 763 10.27 33.18 -9.79
CA ALA A 763 9.27 33.85 -8.97
C ALA A 763 9.92 34.82 -7.98
N THR A 764 11.01 34.42 -7.31
CA THR A 764 11.77 35.25 -6.38
C THR A 764 12.43 36.45 -7.08
N GLU A 765 13.04 36.24 -8.28
CA GLU A 765 13.60 37.32 -9.06
C GLU A 765 12.53 38.34 -9.50
N ALA A 766 11.35 37.85 -9.88
CA ALA A 766 10.25 38.68 -10.35
C ALA A 766 9.50 39.39 -9.23
N ALA A 767 9.48 38.81 -8.04
CA ALA A 767 8.79 39.33 -6.85
C ALA A 767 9.36 40.69 -6.36
N GLY A 768 10.68 40.86 -6.49
CA GLY A 768 11.35 42.07 -5.93
C GLY A 768 11.19 42.12 -4.40
N ASP A 769 10.38 43.10 -3.89
CA ASP A 769 10.11 43.26 -2.46
C ASP A 769 8.82 42.52 -1.99
N VAL A 770 8.15 41.76 -2.90
CA VAL A 770 6.95 40.98 -2.54
C VAL A 770 7.38 39.71 -1.82
N PRO A 771 6.83 39.39 -0.64
CA PRO A 771 7.22 38.19 0.10
C PRO A 771 6.93 36.91 -0.65
N VAL A 772 7.88 35.97 -0.59
CA VAL A 772 7.82 34.66 -1.22
C VAL A 772 7.52 33.59 -0.18
N ILE A 773 6.40 32.89 -0.37
CA ILE A 773 5.93 31.79 0.48
C ILE A 773 6.11 30.50 -0.31
N VAL A 774 6.85 29.54 0.24
CA VAL A 774 6.99 28.20 -0.30
C VAL A 774 6.07 27.25 0.45
N SER A 775 5.25 26.51 -0.29
CA SER A 775 4.49 25.35 0.21
C SER A 775 5.15 24.09 -0.31
N MET A 776 5.91 23.40 0.53
CA MET A 776 6.68 22.22 0.18
C MET A 776 5.91 20.96 0.50
N SER A 777 5.59 20.12 -0.51
CA SER A 777 5.12 18.76 -0.31
C SER A 777 6.32 17.82 -0.10
N MET A 778 6.33 17.07 1.01
CA MET A 778 7.46 16.21 1.38
C MET A 778 7.01 14.80 1.73
N GLU A 779 7.85 13.83 1.39
CA GLU A 779 7.72 12.43 1.80
C GLU A 779 8.92 11.98 2.66
N ARG A 780 10.01 12.74 2.65
CA ARG A 780 11.27 12.47 3.37
C ARG A 780 12.04 13.77 3.58
N GLY A 781 13.18 13.72 4.26
CA GLY A 781 14.08 14.87 4.41
C GLY A 781 14.66 15.37 3.08
N MET A 782 15.14 16.63 3.06
CA MET A 782 15.82 17.19 1.90
C MET A 782 16.90 18.21 2.30
N VAL A 783 17.80 18.53 1.37
CA VAL A 783 18.80 19.58 1.50
C VAL A 783 18.16 20.94 1.18
N TRP A 784 18.12 21.84 2.15
CA TRP A 784 17.41 23.12 2.06
C TRP A 784 18.22 24.27 1.47
N SER A 785 19.52 24.09 1.25
CA SER A 785 20.42 25.19 0.81
C SER A 785 20.06 25.80 -0.56
N GLU A 786 19.31 25.08 -1.41
CA GLU A 786 18.85 25.58 -2.72
C GLU A 786 17.53 26.37 -2.62
N VAL A 787 16.70 26.11 -1.60
CA VAL A 787 15.34 26.65 -1.46
C VAL A 787 15.24 27.71 -0.37
N GLU A 788 15.78 27.44 0.83
CA GLU A 788 15.60 28.30 2.01
C GLU A 788 16.00 29.76 1.78
N PRO A 789 17.15 30.06 1.08
CA PRO A 789 17.53 31.47 0.86
C PRO A 789 16.59 32.24 -0.07
N LEU A 790 15.69 31.58 -0.80
CA LEU A 790 14.78 32.17 -1.78
C LEU A 790 13.37 32.43 -1.21
N ALA A 791 13.09 32.01 0.01
CA ALA A 791 11.77 32.10 0.62
C ALA A 791 11.77 32.91 1.92
N ASP A 792 10.74 33.70 2.17
CA ASP A 792 10.48 34.41 3.43
C ASP A 792 9.69 33.55 4.41
N VAL A 793 8.83 32.68 3.88
CA VAL A 793 8.05 31.69 4.64
C VAL A 793 8.16 30.32 3.98
N ILE A 794 8.31 29.27 4.80
CA ILE A 794 8.29 27.87 4.33
C ILE A 794 7.30 27.09 5.19
N LEU A 795 6.29 26.53 4.50
CA LEU A 795 5.31 25.59 5.05
C LEU A 795 5.56 24.20 4.45
N VAL A 796 5.76 23.20 5.30
CA VAL A 796 5.92 21.80 4.90
C VAL A 796 4.59 21.08 5.06
N ASN A 797 4.17 20.44 3.98
CA ASN A 797 2.99 19.59 3.92
C ASN A 797 3.46 18.17 3.63
N TYR A 798 3.31 17.25 4.56
CA TYR A 798 3.68 15.87 4.30
C TYR A 798 2.63 15.18 3.42
N ASN A 799 3.10 14.31 2.51
CA ASN A 799 2.37 13.49 1.55
C ASN A 799 1.57 14.25 0.48
N ASN A 800 1.21 15.51 0.67
CA ASN A 800 0.48 16.25 -0.34
C ASN A 800 0.41 17.74 -0.02
N GLN A 801 0.24 18.57 -1.04
CA GLN A 801 -0.14 19.97 -0.88
C GLN A 801 -1.54 20.05 -0.25
N LYS A 802 -1.72 20.99 0.68
CA LYS A 802 -3.00 21.25 1.36
C LYS A 802 -3.41 22.71 1.12
N PRO A 803 -3.88 23.05 -0.12
CA PRO A 803 -4.05 24.47 -0.54
C PRO A 803 -5.02 25.25 0.36
N ASP A 804 -6.13 24.63 0.80
CA ASP A 804 -7.09 25.29 1.70
C ASP A 804 -6.45 25.61 3.05
N VAL A 805 -5.70 24.67 3.65
CA VAL A 805 -5.01 24.87 4.93
C VAL A 805 -3.88 25.89 4.82
N VAL A 806 -3.08 25.81 3.74
CA VAL A 806 -2.02 26.80 3.45
C VAL A 806 -2.59 28.21 3.35
N ALA A 807 -3.72 28.36 2.63
CA ALA A 807 -4.41 29.64 2.53
C ALA A 807 -4.92 30.13 3.89
N GLU A 808 -5.48 29.25 4.72
CA GLU A 808 -5.94 29.60 6.07
C GLU A 808 -4.79 30.05 6.97
N ILE A 809 -3.62 29.42 6.88
CA ILE A 809 -2.41 29.81 7.60
C ILE A 809 -1.93 31.21 7.14
N ILE A 810 -1.82 31.44 5.84
CA ILE A 810 -1.42 32.75 5.28
C ILE A 810 -2.38 33.88 5.73
N LEU A 811 -3.67 33.55 5.82
CA LEU A 811 -4.71 34.48 6.26
C LEU A 811 -4.84 34.59 7.80
N GLY A 812 -4.00 33.92 8.57
CA GLY A 812 -4.01 33.95 10.03
C GLY A 812 -5.22 33.24 10.69
N LYS A 813 -5.93 32.40 9.96
CA LYS A 813 -7.12 31.70 10.44
C LYS A 813 -6.79 30.39 11.15
N THR A 814 -5.70 29.76 10.75
CA THR A 814 -5.19 28.50 11.31
C THR A 814 -3.76 28.72 11.78
N GLU A 815 -3.43 28.32 12.99
CA GLU A 815 -2.07 28.36 13.52
C GLU A 815 -1.31 27.10 13.07
N PRO A 816 -0.09 27.20 12.49
CA PRO A 816 0.72 26.03 12.19
C PRO A 816 1.05 25.27 13.47
N ASN A 817 0.91 23.95 13.47
CA ASN A 817 1.08 23.12 14.66
C ASN A 817 1.94 21.86 14.44
N GLY A 818 2.21 21.47 13.20
CA GLY A 818 3.02 20.30 12.87
C GLY A 818 4.50 20.46 13.23
N LEU A 819 5.19 19.32 13.34
CA LEU A 819 6.61 19.20 13.66
C LEU A 819 7.31 18.32 12.61
N LEU A 820 8.60 18.59 12.34
CA LEU A 820 9.40 17.78 11.41
C LEU A 820 9.56 16.35 11.94
N VAL A 821 9.33 15.37 11.06
CA VAL A 821 9.44 13.91 11.36
C VAL A 821 10.72 13.28 10.80
N PHE A 822 11.53 14.09 10.13
CA PHE A 822 12.85 13.72 9.65
C PHE A 822 13.83 14.86 9.96
N GLN A 823 15.08 14.48 10.29
CA GLN A 823 16.19 15.42 10.23
C GLN A 823 16.32 15.95 8.79
N GLN A 824 16.57 17.25 8.68
CA GLN A 824 16.83 17.87 7.39
C GLN A 824 18.36 18.01 7.25
N PRO A 825 19.01 17.22 6.39
CA PRO A 825 20.47 17.17 6.34
C PRO A 825 21.06 18.51 5.94
N LYS A 826 22.19 18.84 6.52
CA LYS A 826 22.96 20.04 6.21
C LYS A 826 23.35 20.11 4.74
N ASP A 827 23.78 19.01 4.18
CA ASP A 827 24.19 18.82 2.79
C ASP A 827 24.22 17.30 2.44
N MET A 828 24.48 16.99 1.18
CA MET A 828 24.59 15.61 0.72
C MET A 828 25.79 14.84 1.29
N GLU A 829 26.84 15.53 1.79
CA GLU A 829 27.96 14.87 2.45
C GLU A 829 27.51 14.23 3.79
N GLU A 830 26.58 14.86 4.50
CA GLU A 830 25.99 14.27 5.71
C GLU A 830 25.08 13.06 5.37
N VAL A 831 24.29 13.16 4.29
CA VAL A 831 23.49 12.05 3.80
C VAL A 831 24.35 10.82 3.46
N GLU A 832 25.53 11.03 2.88
CA GLU A 832 26.49 9.93 2.57
C GLU A 832 27.12 9.29 3.80
N LYS A 833 27.17 9.99 4.92
CA LYS A 833 27.78 9.51 6.17
C LYS A 833 26.80 8.77 7.06
N GLN A 834 25.51 9.02 6.87
CA GLN A 834 24.50 8.39 7.68
C GLN A 834 24.54 6.86 7.55
N LEU A 835 24.13 6.18 8.60
CA LEU A 835 23.99 4.73 8.61
C LEU A 835 22.51 4.38 8.44
N GLU A 836 22.19 3.54 7.48
CA GLU A 836 20.82 3.25 7.06
C GLU A 836 19.92 2.74 8.21
N ASP A 837 20.53 2.11 9.21
CA ASP A 837 19.85 1.52 10.37
C ASP A 837 19.85 2.41 11.62
N VAL A 838 20.54 3.56 11.59
CA VAL A 838 20.67 4.43 12.76
C VAL A 838 19.80 5.67 12.64
N PRO A 839 18.74 5.79 13.43
CA PRO A 839 17.85 6.94 13.39
C PRO A 839 18.56 8.22 13.82
N ARG A 840 18.29 9.33 13.15
CA ARG A 840 18.67 10.70 13.55
C ARG A 840 20.18 10.88 13.78
N ASP A 841 21.00 10.37 12.87
CA ASP A 841 22.47 10.41 12.98
C ASP A 841 23.16 11.49 12.12
N MET A 842 22.38 12.45 11.55
CA MET A 842 22.89 13.49 10.66
C MET A 842 23.08 14.85 11.35
N GLU A 843 24.07 15.64 10.87
CA GLU A 843 24.12 17.08 11.15
C GLU A 843 23.03 17.80 10.34
N CYS A 844 22.14 18.51 11.05
CA CYS A 844 21.00 19.17 10.44
C CYS A 844 21.34 20.51 9.80
N TYR A 845 20.56 20.89 8.77
CA TYR A 845 20.61 22.21 8.14
C TYR A 845 20.30 23.32 9.17
N LYS A 846 21.05 24.41 9.07
CA LYS A 846 20.83 25.61 9.85
C LYS A 846 20.44 26.76 8.93
N ASP A 847 19.25 27.33 9.14
CA ASP A 847 18.72 28.40 8.31
C ASP A 847 19.42 29.77 8.56
N SER A 848 19.04 30.76 7.76
CA SER A 848 19.55 32.13 7.83
C SER A 848 19.19 32.84 9.13
N GLU A 849 18.15 32.39 9.84
CA GLU A 849 17.72 32.96 11.13
C GLU A 849 18.37 32.27 12.34
N GLY A 850 19.05 31.16 12.09
CA GLY A 850 19.77 30.38 13.11
C GLY A 850 18.97 29.23 13.69
N ASN A 851 17.80 28.90 13.14
CA ASN A 851 17.06 27.68 13.48
C ASN A 851 17.77 26.46 12.90
N VAL A 852 17.70 25.34 13.60
CA VAL A 852 18.20 24.04 13.15
C VAL A 852 16.99 23.19 12.80
N TYR A 853 16.94 22.68 11.55
CA TYR A 853 15.84 21.90 11.04
C TYR A 853 16.00 20.43 11.46
N ASP A 854 15.97 20.21 12.76
CA ASP A 854 16.10 18.91 13.39
C ASP A 854 14.73 18.23 13.52
N PHE A 855 14.72 16.94 13.82
CA PHE A 855 13.52 16.20 14.20
C PHE A 855 12.78 16.92 15.35
N ALA A 856 11.45 16.92 15.30
CA ALA A 856 10.57 17.64 16.22
C ALA A 856 10.74 19.17 16.22
N PHE A 857 11.27 19.76 15.14
CA PHE A 857 11.30 21.21 14.95
C PHE A 857 10.03 21.70 14.24
N GLY A 858 9.51 22.84 14.68
CA GLY A 858 8.42 23.57 14.03
C GLY A 858 8.23 24.94 14.66
N LEU A 859 7.56 25.83 13.94
CA LEU A 859 7.21 27.18 14.36
C LEU A 859 5.70 27.36 14.44
N ASN A 860 5.24 28.20 15.36
CA ASN A 860 3.87 28.70 15.42
C ASN A 860 3.89 30.23 15.54
N TRP A 861 2.75 30.86 15.79
CA TRP A 861 2.68 32.34 15.95
C TRP A 861 3.50 32.90 17.11
N SER A 862 3.89 32.06 18.05
CA SER A 862 4.73 32.45 19.21
C SER A 862 6.21 32.21 18.99
N GLY A 863 6.62 31.68 17.85
CA GLY A 863 7.96 31.25 17.49
C GLY A 863 8.15 29.72 17.57
N LYS A 864 9.35 29.24 17.96
CA LYS A 864 9.66 27.82 18.04
C LYS A 864 8.71 27.11 19.01
N ILE A 865 8.04 26.07 18.52
CA ILE A 865 7.20 25.17 19.33
C ILE A 865 8.07 24.48 20.39
N ASN A 866 7.61 24.47 21.63
CA ASN A 866 8.30 23.83 22.76
C ASN A 866 7.26 23.30 23.78
N ASP A 867 6.37 22.49 23.32
CA ASP A 867 5.31 21.85 24.08
C ASP A 867 5.73 20.46 24.62
N ASP A 868 4.78 19.68 25.10
CA ASP A 868 5.06 18.36 25.67
C ASP A 868 5.42 17.32 24.58
N ARG A 869 4.98 17.50 23.33
CA ARG A 869 5.37 16.66 22.18
C ARG A 869 6.86 16.80 21.94
N VAL A 870 7.35 18.03 21.79
CA VAL A 870 8.78 18.32 21.60
C VAL A 870 9.61 17.77 22.77
N LYS A 871 9.16 17.94 24.03
CA LYS A 871 9.88 17.40 25.21
C LYS A 871 9.92 15.89 25.25
N THR A 872 8.92 15.24 24.68
CA THR A 872 8.85 13.77 24.64
C THR A 872 9.78 13.22 23.54
N TYR A 873 9.64 13.72 22.32
CA TYR A 873 10.23 13.13 21.13
C TYR A 873 11.59 13.72 20.71
N SER A 874 12.00 14.91 21.20
CA SER A 874 13.35 15.44 20.93
C SER A 874 14.48 14.80 21.74
N LYS A 875 14.20 13.77 22.52
CA LYS A 875 15.21 12.96 23.21
C LYS A 875 15.98 12.10 22.21
N ASP A 876 17.12 11.55 22.68
CA ASP A 876 17.84 10.57 21.88
C ASP A 876 16.92 9.40 21.50
N PRO A 877 17.01 8.87 20.26
CA PRO A 877 16.22 7.71 19.83
C PRO A 877 16.40 6.52 20.76
N ILE A 878 15.33 5.75 20.95
CA ILE A 878 15.43 4.45 21.65
C ILE A 878 15.98 3.41 20.68
N ASP A 879 16.78 2.47 21.21
CA ASP A 879 17.52 1.46 20.43
C ASP A 879 17.40 0.04 21.00
N THR A 880 16.55 -0.16 22.00
CA THR A 880 16.47 -1.42 22.73
C THR A 880 15.02 -1.85 22.94
N VAL A 881 14.70 -3.07 22.53
CA VAL A 881 13.43 -3.75 22.79
C VAL A 881 13.32 -4.11 24.26
N LYS A 882 12.13 -3.89 24.85
CA LYS A 882 11.84 -4.24 26.26
C LYS A 882 11.04 -5.54 26.39
N GLY A 883 10.15 -5.79 25.42
CA GLY A 883 9.24 -6.93 25.40
C GLY A 883 9.88 -8.26 25.04
N PHE A 884 11.10 -8.24 24.50
CA PHE A 884 11.82 -9.42 24.03
C PHE A 884 13.33 -9.28 24.29
N ASP A 885 13.99 -10.36 24.71
CA ASP A 885 15.46 -10.34 24.92
C ASP A 885 16.19 -10.58 23.60
N TYR A 886 16.16 -9.56 22.72
CA TYR A 886 16.78 -9.62 21.41
C TYR A 886 18.26 -10.00 21.46
N LYS A 887 19.02 -9.45 22.42
CA LYS A 887 20.46 -9.74 22.53
C LYS A 887 20.77 -11.19 22.90
N ALA A 888 19.93 -11.80 23.73
CA ALA A 888 20.06 -13.23 23.99
C ALA A 888 19.71 -14.07 22.77
N TYR A 889 18.65 -13.67 22.03
CA TYR A 889 18.25 -14.32 20.79
C TYR A 889 19.34 -14.22 19.72
N GLU A 890 19.88 -13.03 19.49
CA GLU A 890 20.95 -12.78 18.52
C GLU A 890 22.19 -13.61 18.84
N ALA A 891 22.64 -13.60 20.10
CA ALA A 891 23.81 -14.37 20.52
C ALA A 891 23.67 -15.89 20.37
N ALA A 892 22.43 -16.40 20.31
CA ALA A 892 22.13 -17.82 20.13
C ALA A 892 21.97 -18.23 18.65
N ASN A 893 21.59 -17.29 17.77
CA ASN A 893 21.10 -17.60 16.42
C ASN A 893 21.87 -16.90 15.28
N LYS A 894 22.73 -15.90 15.59
CA LYS A 894 23.59 -15.21 14.59
C LYS A 894 24.81 -16.00 14.18
#